data_f334f02cc12c852f0b6beea2b10e75cd
#
_entry.id   f334f02cc12c852f0b6beea2b10e75cd
#
_cell.length_a   1.000
_cell.length_b   1.000
_cell.length_c   1.000
_cell.angle_alpha   90.00
_cell.angle_beta   90.00
_cell.angle_gamma   90.00
#
_symmetry.space_group_name_H-M   'P 1'
#
loop_
_entity.id
_entity.type
_entity.pdbx_description
1 polymer ?
#
loop_
_entity_poly.entity_id
_entity_poly.type
_entity_poly.pdbx_seq_one_letter_code
_entity_poly.pdbx_strand_id
1 'polypeptide(L)'
;MKSTTELNFDQTTPVAPQGLGGLVAEHFGNGRLFAKVCAHGGLTDIGYWGKQHLGAIHFFTGASHTAWVKLFRAYAGVGDKRYYLTLNETRLYPFGYSSRAEVGGVGFQHELLLLPDAVVHRLRVKSNPEKLPVRIEALHHEGCTATLVGNRTWGDFEFVPKINAMIASCTDLNPEVHTLGNDCLHGQGIPLVVKDSPKATTWIGIGCDSPLSYRGSYPHRNKHYLAGSNIKKDSAAIFLVFAHSRKELEARLAQLSKSVHGECGALLSGYEKRLLSRPQINTGNKILNSAFSQFPEFAQQMKVPDRPGAARATLAGYFVWGWDNLNVAVAAPLANEADSAAQTLRFFQQTRHKQVGLLHAFTGSFQPLYKGPFPWQAQFIAALYHVVSTSGNLSLAREMMPTCKFILDRCRERLVKGTGFVEGPAMWPDRPEAMEENGHDISSMNNSLLYQGLRSMEFLAAAVGDKKLAAECRDWAKTLRASFVKYLYDEEKGFFISSCDSQTLKPRKHYCPQSVFWVTPFARELLSHAPHRIAEFLNKELRTDKCLLTLPRWDTAWMADGNQLGSTFPAADPLYLNAQKLVGNAAGLELWLGDVEWFWRQHTAPEAFTPEAENEADIGVDEPGNKQLQTVSNWYFGLYTGLAGLDFDHEGITITPWGDRPLSIKRVILRGVSVDLEIKGAGTHVGSLKLNGRPLPAGCRKILWSQLKGKTAKIELVRSNKAPGCPVIVRADGLRVEVVESGKGTLLALVEGAISGEVVIQAPASAKCSVDGQGIQAPYDPATGTLTIPIMPGSPSKISIGKSSHS
;
A
#
# COMPACT_ATOMS: atom_id res chain seq x y z
N MET A 1 5.48 -23.44 -23.79
CA MET A 1 4.45 -24.19 -24.55
C MET A 1 3.99 -23.36 -25.74
N LYS A 2 4.17 -23.87 -26.96
CA LYS A 2 3.65 -23.22 -28.17
C LYS A 2 2.18 -23.61 -28.29
N SER A 3 1.26 -22.78 -27.89
CA SER A 3 -0.18 -23.00 -28.12
C SER A 3 -0.71 -21.89 -29.01
N THR A 4 -0.68 -22.17 -30.32
CA THR A 4 -1.38 -21.35 -31.31
C THR A 4 -2.70 -22.02 -31.61
N THR A 5 -3.82 -21.39 -31.27
CA THR A 5 -5.15 -21.90 -31.60
C THR A 5 -5.71 -21.07 -32.74
N GLU A 6 -5.94 -21.72 -33.88
CA GLU A 6 -6.65 -21.13 -35.02
C GLU A 6 -8.13 -20.99 -34.67
N LEU A 7 -8.72 -19.81 -34.89
CA LEU A 7 -10.14 -19.55 -34.64
C LEU A 7 -10.90 -19.47 -35.94
N ASN A 8 -11.91 -20.29 -36.04
CA ASN A 8 -12.97 -20.09 -37.01
C ASN A 8 -14.10 -19.26 -36.32
N PHE A 9 -14.40 -18.10 -36.86
CA PHE A 9 -15.38 -17.18 -36.28
C PHE A 9 -16.79 -17.78 -36.22
N ASP A 10 -17.11 -18.76 -37.02
CA ASP A 10 -18.39 -19.46 -37.03
C ASP A 10 -18.48 -20.60 -36.02
N GLN A 11 -17.36 -20.95 -35.38
CA GLN A 11 -17.32 -21.95 -34.30
C GLN A 11 -17.25 -21.24 -32.93
N THR A 12 -18.32 -21.27 -32.22
CA THR A 12 -18.56 -20.55 -30.94
C THR A 12 -17.86 -21.16 -29.73
N THR A 13 -17.01 -22.16 -29.89
CA THR A 13 -16.37 -22.82 -28.74
C THR A 13 -14.85 -22.77 -28.85
N PRO A 14 -14.17 -21.80 -28.23
CA PRO A 14 -12.71 -21.84 -28.12
C PRO A 14 -12.30 -22.97 -27.17
N VAL A 15 -11.27 -23.69 -27.54
CA VAL A 15 -10.63 -24.66 -26.61
C VAL A 15 -9.78 -23.85 -25.65
N ALA A 16 -10.10 -23.91 -24.37
CA ALA A 16 -9.30 -23.31 -23.31
C ALA A 16 -7.92 -23.98 -23.30
N PRO A 17 -6.81 -23.25 -23.22
CA PRO A 17 -5.52 -23.86 -22.96
C PRO A 17 -5.55 -24.52 -21.60
N GLN A 18 -4.91 -25.66 -21.50
CA GLN A 18 -4.75 -26.35 -20.23
C GLN A 18 -3.90 -25.47 -19.28
N GLY A 19 -4.44 -25.13 -18.11
CA GLY A 19 -3.66 -24.52 -17.04
C GLY A 19 -4.41 -23.46 -16.24
N LEU A 20 -4.87 -22.39 -16.83
CA LEU A 20 -5.44 -21.27 -16.07
C LEU A 20 -6.92 -20.97 -16.40
N GLY A 21 -7.63 -21.89 -17.02
CA GLY A 21 -9.11 -21.94 -17.12
C GLY A 21 -9.88 -20.64 -17.38
N GLY A 22 -9.24 -19.61 -17.97
CA GLY A 22 -9.88 -18.33 -18.22
C GLY A 22 -9.90 -17.38 -17.02
N LEU A 23 -9.18 -17.70 -15.94
CA LEU A 23 -9.02 -16.87 -14.75
C LEU A 23 -8.44 -15.50 -15.09
N VAL A 24 -8.79 -14.52 -14.27
CA VAL A 24 -8.15 -13.20 -14.29
C VAL A 24 -6.68 -13.38 -13.93
N ALA A 25 -5.79 -13.01 -14.83
CA ALA A 25 -4.35 -13.19 -14.66
C ALA A 25 -3.67 -11.92 -14.13
N GLU A 26 -4.27 -10.75 -14.39
CA GLU A 26 -3.65 -9.49 -13.99
C GLU A 26 -4.66 -8.33 -13.99
N HIS A 27 -4.46 -7.38 -13.06
CA HIS A 27 -5.17 -6.10 -13.01
C HIS A 27 -4.24 -4.98 -13.46
N PHE A 28 -4.75 -4.09 -14.30
CA PHE A 28 -4.07 -2.89 -14.76
C PHE A 28 -4.91 -1.65 -14.47
N GLY A 29 -4.26 -0.53 -14.21
CA GLY A 29 -4.97 0.72 -13.97
C GLY A 29 -4.10 1.95 -14.12
N ASN A 30 -4.75 3.12 -14.17
CA ASN A 30 -4.10 4.43 -14.19
C ASN A 30 -4.88 5.49 -13.38
N GLY A 31 -5.69 5.03 -12.41
CA GLY A 31 -6.54 5.88 -11.58
C GLY A 31 -7.82 6.38 -12.25
N ARG A 32 -7.94 6.31 -13.57
CA ARG A 32 -9.15 6.66 -14.34
C ARG A 32 -9.71 5.49 -15.11
N LEU A 33 -8.85 4.70 -15.72
CA LEU A 33 -9.19 3.51 -16.48
C LEU A 33 -8.57 2.31 -15.79
N PHE A 34 -9.30 1.22 -15.69
CA PHE A 34 -8.76 -0.06 -15.28
C PHE A 34 -9.20 -1.18 -16.24
N ALA A 35 -8.45 -2.25 -16.24
CA ALA A 35 -8.77 -3.46 -16.98
C ALA A 35 -8.32 -4.69 -16.22
N LYS A 36 -9.15 -5.74 -16.26
CA LYS A 36 -8.78 -7.08 -15.81
C LYS A 36 -8.56 -7.95 -17.04
N VAL A 37 -7.46 -8.67 -17.05
CA VAL A 37 -7.00 -9.44 -18.21
C VAL A 37 -6.89 -10.90 -17.84
N CYS A 38 -7.40 -11.80 -18.69
CA CYS A 38 -7.18 -13.22 -18.57
C CYS A 38 -5.86 -13.67 -19.20
N ALA A 39 -5.44 -14.90 -18.89
CA ALA A 39 -4.18 -15.49 -19.38
C ALA A 39 -4.02 -15.49 -20.90
N HIS A 40 -5.11 -15.28 -21.66
CA HIS A 40 -5.10 -15.21 -23.13
C HIS A 40 -5.13 -13.78 -23.66
N GLY A 41 -4.85 -12.77 -22.82
CA GLY A 41 -4.81 -11.37 -23.25
C GLY A 41 -6.17 -10.75 -23.56
N GLY A 42 -7.28 -11.45 -23.29
CA GLY A 42 -8.63 -10.88 -23.43
C GLY A 42 -9.04 -10.17 -22.16
N LEU A 43 -9.69 -9.00 -22.31
CA LEU A 43 -10.21 -8.25 -21.17
C LEU A 43 -11.49 -8.89 -20.65
N THR A 44 -11.55 -9.13 -19.34
CA THR A 44 -12.74 -9.62 -18.65
C THR A 44 -13.55 -8.47 -18.09
N ASP A 45 -12.87 -7.43 -17.65
CA ASP A 45 -13.44 -6.21 -17.11
C ASP A 45 -12.74 -4.99 -17.67
N ILE A 46 -13.51 -3.91 -17.84
CA ILE A 46 -13.01 -2.58 -18.14
C ILE A 46 -13.85 -1.60 -17.32
N GLY A 47 -13.20 -0.71 -16.58
CA GLY A 47 -13.89 0.37 -15.89
C GLY A 47 -13.29 1.72 -16.24
N TYR A 48 -14.15 2.70 -16.45
CA TYR A 48 -13.78 4.07 -16.74
C TYR A 48 -14.43 5.05 -15.76
N TRP A 49 -13.60 5.82 -15.05
CA TRP A 49 -13.99 6.83 -14.08
C TRP A 49 -13.89 8.21 -14.70
N GLY A 50 -15.00 8.75 -15.15
CA GLY A 50 -15.01 10.05 -15.79
C GLY A 50 -14.82 11.21 -14.79
N LYS A 51 -14.41 12.38 -15.31
CA LYS A 51 -14.22 13.60 -14.52
C LYS A 51 -15.49 14.13 -13.86
N GLN A 52 -16.63 13.95 -14.53
CA GLN A 52 -17.90 14.56 -14.17
C GLN A 52 -18.96 13.53 -13.81
N HIS A 53 -18.69 12.26 -14.00
CA HIS A 53 -19.64 11.23 -13.68
C HIS A 53 -19.47 10.77 -12.26
N LEU A 54 -20.59 10.73 -11.64
CA LEU A 54 -20.79 10.15 -10.35
C LEU A 54 -20.66 8.62 -10.37
N GLY A 55 -20.51 7.96 -11.51
CA GLY A 55 -20.34 6.53 -11.66
C GLY A 55 -19.27 6.13 -12.68
N ALA A 56 -18.72 4.95 -12.50
CA ALA A 56 -17.91 4.31 -13.52
C ALA A 56 -18.81 3.60 -14.53
N ILE A 57 -18.44 3.63 -15.78
CA ILE A 57 -18.86 2.58 -16.66
C ILE A 57 -17.98 1.38 -16.38
N HIS A 58 -18.62 0.36 -15.87
CA HIS A 58 -18.00 -0.88 -15.61
C HIS A 58 -18.58 -1.96 -16.52
N PHE A 59 -17.75 -2.49 -17.37
CA PHE A 59 -18.05 -3.64 -18.19
C PHE A 59 -17.54 -4.88 -17.50
N PHE A 60 -18.45 -5.79 -17.25
CA PHE A 60 -18.13 -7.03 -16.60
C PHE A 60 -18.67 -8.21 -17.41
N THR A 61 -17.91 -9.27 -17.60
CA THR A 61 -18.37 -10.42 -18.38
C THR A 61 -19.34 -11.33 -17.61
N GLY A 62 -19.81 -10.92 -16.46
CA GLY A 62 -20.83 -11.62 -15.70
C GLY A 62 -20.35 -12.89 -15.09
N ALA A 63 -20.69 -14.01 -15.61
CA ALA A 63 -20.41 -15.29 -15.03
C ALA A 63 -18.90 -15.59 -14.99
N SER A 64 -18.20 -14.73 -14.26
CA SER A 64 -16.88 -15.01 -13.82
C SER A 64 -15.85 -15.36 -14.91
N HIS A 65 -14.75 -15.57 -14.48
CA HIS A 65 -13.48 -16.05 -15.00
C HIS A 65 -13.53 -17.11 -16.11
N THR A 66 -14.65 -17.80 -16.31
CA THR A 66 -14.85 -18.82 -17.34
C THR A 66 -15.53 -18.32 -18.64
N ALA A 67 -15.91 -17.03 -18.70
CA ALA A 67 -16.61 -16.51 -19.86
C ALA A 67 -15.76 -16.60 -21.14
N TRP A 68 -16.29 -17.27 -22.12
CA TRP A 68 -15.74 -17.49 -23.45
C TRP A 68 -15.59 -16.18 -24.20
N VAL A 69 -16.44 -15.23 -23.94
CA VAL A 69 -16.51 -13.96 -24.60
C VAL A 69 -15.82 -12.91 -23.75
N LYS A 70 -14.84 -12.25 -24.30
CA LYS A 70 -14.10 -11.18 -23.64
C LYS A 70 -14.57 -9.83 -24.16
N LEU A 71 -14.62 -8.82 -23.29
CA LEU A 71 -15.14 -7.48 -23.60
C LEU A 71 -14.41 -6.82 -24.75
N PHE A 72 -13.10 -6.92 -24.76
CA PHE A 72 -12.26 -6.39 -25.83
C PHE A 72 -11.02 -7.27 -25.97
N ARG A 73 -10.86 -7.94 -27.11
CA ARG A 73 -9.77 -8.86 -27.35
C ARG A 73 -9.16 -8.63 -28.73
N ALA A 74 -7.84 -8.52 -28.77
CA ALA A 74 -7.10 -8.43 -30.01
C ALA A 74 -6.70 -9.82 -30.54
N TYR A 75 -6.61 -9.91 -31.87
CA TYR A 75 -6.14 -11.07 -32.62
C TYR A 75 -5.12 -10.63 -33.66
N ALA A 76 -4.24 -11.55 -34.02
CA ALA A 76 -3.42 -11.42 -35.21
C ALA A 76 -4.09 -12.17 -36.36
N GLY A 77 -4.37 -11.50 -37.49
CA GLY A 77 -4.68 -12.13 -38.76
C GLY A 77 -3.39 -12.39 -39.53
N VAL A 78 -3.17 -13.63 -39.98
CA VAL A 78 -2.07 -13.99 -40.85
C VAL A 78 -2.61 -14.78 -42.06
N GLY A 79 -2.43 -14.25 -43.27
CA GLY A 79 -3.15 -14.77 -44.41
C GLY A 79 -4.66 -14.68 -44.17
N ASP A 80 -5.37 -15.78 -44.39
CA ASP A 80 -6.81 -15.89 -44.18
C ASP A 80 -7.22 -16.36 -42.76
N LYS A 81 -6.23 -16.63 -41.90
CA LYS A 81 -6.43 -17.19 -40.57
C LYS A 81 -6.35 -16.12 -39.48
N ARG A 82 -7.05 -16.38 -38.38
CA ARG A 82 -7.06 -15.54 -37.17
C ARG A 82 -6.53 -16.32 -35.99
N TYR A 83 -5.64 -15.67 -35.22
CA TYR A 83 -4.94 -16.28 -34.10
C TYR A 83 -5.13 -15.50 -32.81
N TYR A 84 -5.22 -16.21 -31.69
CA TYR A 84 -5.10 -15.62 -30.37
C TYR A 84 -3.68 -15.09 -30.13
N LEU A 85 -3.61 -13.96 -29.46
CA LEU A 85 -2.36 -13.42 -28.96
C LEU A 85 -2.24 -13.84 -27.48
N THR A 86 -1.57 -14.95 -27.24
CA THR A 86 -1.32 -15.47 -25.89
C THR A 86 -0.22 -14.67 -25.18
N LEU A 87 -0.27 -14.65 -23.82
CA LEU A 87 0.74 -14.00 -22.99
C LEU A 87 1.97 -14.92 -22.85
N ASN A 88 2.90 -14.85 -23.80
CA ASN A 88 4.18 -15.55 -23.76
C ASN A 88 5.31 -14.54 -23.59
N GLU A 89 6.34 -14.88 -22.79
CA GLU A 89 7.47 -13.98 -22.52
C GLU A 89 6.99 -12.55 -22.17
N THR A 90 6.09 -12.46 -21.21
CA THR A 90 5.35 -11.24 -20.94
C THR A 90 6.11 -10.34 -19.95
N ARG A 91 6.24 -9.07 -20.31
CA ARG A 91 6.64 -8.01 -19.39
C ARG A 91 5.40 -7.27 -18.92
N LEU A 92 5.16 -7.29 -17.62
CA LEU A 92 4.03 -6.62 -16.99
C LEU A 92 4.40 -5.19 -16.56
N TYR A 93 3.45 -4.27 -16.69
CA TYR A 93 3.47 -2.90 -16.20
C TYR A 93 2.20 -2.67 -15.37
N PRO A 94 2.17 -1.72 -14.45
CA PRO A 94 0.93 -1.42 -13.72
C PRO A 94 -0.25 -0.99 -14.60
N PHE A 95 0.02 -0.55 -15.82
CA PHE A 95 -0.94 -0.04 -16.79
C PHE A 95 -1.02 -0.90 -18.07
N GLY A 96 -0.55 -2.14 -18.04
CA GLY A 96 -0.62 -3.03 -19.20
C GLY A 96 0.52 -4.02 -19.29
N TYR A 97 0.71 -4.59 -20.48
CA TYR A 97 1.77 -5.56 -20.73
C TYR A 97 2.37 -5.46 -22.13
N SER A 98 3.54 -6.08 -22.29
CA SER A 98 4.17 -6.37 -23.58
C SER A 98 4.53 -7.86 -23.64
N SER A 99 4.03 -8.57 -24.64
CA SER A 99 4.21 -10.01 -24.80
C SER A 99 4.73 -10.33 -26.19
N ARG A 100 5.49 -11.43 -26.35
CA ARG A 100 5.88 -11.99 -27.63
C ARG A 100 4.96 -13.13 -28.00
N ALA A 101 4.61 -13.21 -29.26
CA ALA A 101 3.83 -14.31 -29.83
C ALA A 101 4.39 -14.71 -31.21
N GLU A 102 4.38 -15.99 -31.51
CA GLU A 102 4.67 -16.50 -32.82
C GLU A 102 3.45 -17.29 -33.30
N VAL A 103 2.80 -16.83 -34.35
CA VAL A 103 1.57 -17.41 -34.87
C VAL A 103 1.59 -17.41 -36.39
N GLY A 104 1.18 -18.52 -36.98
CA GLY A 104 1.12 -18.65 -38.46
C GLY A 104 2.46 -18.39 -39.15
N GLY A 105 3.60 -18.70 -38.55
CA GLY A 105 4.94 -18.42 -39.08
C GLY A 105 5.39 -16.96 -38.97
N VAL A 106 4.61 -16.11 -38.30
CA VAL A 106 4.93 -14.70 -38.13
C VAL A 106 5.18 -14.42 -36.64
N GLY A 107 6.30 -13.76 -36.33
CA GLY A 107 6.65 -13.32 -34.99
C GLY A 107 6.10 -11.92 -34.69
N PHE A 108 5.46 -11.76 -33.54
CA PHE A 108 4.85 -10.52 -33.08
C PHE A 108 5.34 -10.09 -31.71
N GLN A 109 5.33 -8.79 -31.48
CA GLN A 109 5.24 -8.20 -30.16
C GLN A 109 3.84 -7.60 -30.00
N HIS A 110 3.10 -8.10 -29.04
CA HIS A 110 1.79 -7.60 -28.68
C HIS A 110 1.87 -6.79 -27.40
N GLU A 111 1.26 -5.62 -27.39
CA GLU A 111 1.16 -4.76 -26.23
C GLU A 111 -0.30 -4.40 -25.98
N LEU A 112 -0.72 -4.51 -24.71
CA LEU A 112 -1.94 -3.91 -24.20
C LEU A 112 -1.53 -2.81 -23.25
N LEU A 113 -1.97 -1.58 -23.50
CA LEU A 113 -1.62 -0.41 -22.69
C LEU A 113 -2.86 0.42 -22.37
N LEU A 114 -2.95 0.89 -21.13
CA LEU A 114 -3.99 1.82 -20.68
C LEU A 114 -3.46 3.24 -20.76
N LEU A 115 -3.91 3.99 -21.76
CA LEU A 115 -3.83 5.46 -21.77
C LEU A 115 -4.91 6.04 -20.82
N PRO A 116 -4.86 7.31 -20.47
CA PRO A 116 -5.81 7.88 -19.50
C PRO A 116 -7.29 7.66 -19.83
N ASP A 117 -7.62 7.51 -21.10
CA ASP A 117 -8.98 7.41 -21.62
C ASP A 117 -9.15 6.34 -22.71
N ALA A 118 -8.13 5.49 -22.90
CA ALA A 118 -8.19 4.46 -23.93
C ALA A 118 -7.46 3.17 -23.55
N VAL A 119 -8.04 2.05 -23.93
CA VAL A 119 -7.39 0.75 -23.97
C VAL A 119 -6.80 0.55 -25.37
N VAL A 120 -5.49 0.32 -25.45
CA VAL A 120 -4.78 0.19 -26.73
C VAL A 120 -4.19 -1.20 -26.85
N HIS A 121 -4.56 -1.93 -27.89
CA HIS A 121 -3.81 -3.09 -28.39
C HIS A 121 -2.89 -2.63 -29.52
N ARG A 122 -1.59 -2.86 -29.37
CA ARG A 122 -0.58 -2.57 -30.39
C ARG A 122 0.11 -3.87 -30.79
N LEU A 123 0.14 -4.14 -32.07
CA LEU A 123 0.79 -5.31 -32.65
C LEU A 123 1.95 -4.87 -33.53
N ARG A 124 3.16 -5.38 -33.26
CA ARG A 124 4.35 -5.13 -34.06
C ARG A 124 4.84 -6.43 -34.65
N VAL A 125 5.05 -6.45 -35.95
CA VAL A 125 5.68 -7.59 -36.65
C VAL A 125 7.17 -7.57 -36.39
N LYS A 126 7.70 -8.67 -35.86
CA LYS A 126 9.12 -8.84 -35.54
C LYS A 126 9.83 -9.71 -36.59
N SER A 127 9.10 -10.70 -37.15
CA SER A 127 9.57 -11.54 -38.24
C SER A 127 8.40 -11.97 -39.12
N ASN A 128 8.56 -11.93 -40.41
CA ASN A 128 7.59 -12.41 -41.40
C ASN A 128 8.37 -12.89 -42.65
N PRO A 129 9.04 -14.05 -42.56
CA PRO A 129 9.94 -14.52 -43.63
C PRO A 129 9.20 -14.81 -44.95
N GLU A 130 7.96 -15.26 -44.84
CA GLU A 130 7.14 -15.58 -46.04
C GLU A 130 6.36 -14.36 -46.54
N LYS A 131 6.54 -13.17 -45.95
CA LYS A 131 5.83 -11.93 -46.34
C LYS A 131 4.31 -12.07 -46.39
N LEU A 132 3.74 -12.88 -45.52
CA LEU A 132 2.31 -13.10 -45.43
C LEU A 132 1.57 -11.79 -45.12
N PRO A 133 0.36 -11.59 -45.66
CA PRO A 133 -0.51 -10.48 -45.26
C PRO A 133 -0.82 -10.59 -43.76
N VAL A 134 -0.62 -9.49 -43.01
CA VAL A 134 -0.88 -9.43 -41.57
C VAL A 134 -1.89 -8.34 -41.21
N ARG A 135 -2.76 -8.65 -40.27
CA ARG A 135 -3.81 -7.75 -39.75
C ARG A 135 -3.79 -7.74 -38.24
N ILE A 136 -4.19 -6.60 -37.64
CA ILE A 136 -4.67 -6.54 -36.30
C ILE A 136 -6.20 -6.55 -36.33
N GLU A 137 -6.81 -7.35 -35.47
CA GLU A 137 -8.27 -7.39 -35.35
C GLU A 137 -8.62 -7.34 -33.84
N ALA A 138 -9.75 -6.72 -33.51
CA ALA A 138 -10.29 -6.74 -32.15
C ALA A 138 -11.76 -7.10 -32.17
N LEU A 139 -12.14 -7.98 -31.28
CA LEU A 139 -13.52 -8.30 -30.99
C LEU A 139 -13.95 -7.51 -29.76
N HIS A 140 -15.02 -6.74 -29.89
CA HIS A 140 -15.72 -6.11 -28.79
C HIS A 140 -17.06 -6.79 -28.58
N HIS A 141 -17.40 -7.05 -27.34
CA HIS A 141 -18.66 -7.68 -26.95
C HIS A 141 -19.45 -6.73 -26.05
N GLU A 142 -20.67 -6.40 -26.48
CA GLU A 142 -21.55 -5.49 -25.74
C GLU A 142 -22.34 -6.17 -24.61
N GLY A 143 -22.51 -7.44 -24.62
CA GLY A 143 -23.68 -8.08 -24.07
C GLY A 143 -23.63 -8.51 -22.61
N CYS A 144 -22.57 -8.34 -21.89
CA CYS A 144 -22.52 -8.80 -20.52
C CYS A 144 -22.39 -7.63 -19.55
N THR A 145 -23.44 -6.92 -19.40
CA THR A 145 -23.64 -6.12 -18.18
C THR A 145 -24.21 -7.04 -17.12
N ALA A 146 -23.39 -7.85 -16.50
CA ALA A 146 -23.74 -8.34 -15.19
C ALA A 146 -23.70 -7.12 -14.29
N THR A 147 -24.80 -6.77 -13.96
CA THR A 147 -25.31 -5.70 -13.17
C THR A 147 -24.84 -5.79 -11.73
N LEU A 148 -23.62 -5.41 -11.45
CA LEU A 148 -23.38 -4.82 -10.15
C LEU A 148 -24.03 -3.42 -10.08
N VAL A 149 -24.38 -2.85 -11.21
CA VAL A 149 -24.92 -1.50 -11.27
C VAL A 149 -26.02 -1.44 -12.32
N GLY A 150 -27.21 -1.36 -11.88
CA GLY A 150 -28.49 -1.18 -12.50
C GLY A 150 -28.63 -0.79 -13.97
N ASN A 151 -29.79 -0.47 -14.36
CA ASN A 151 -30.35 -0.13 -15.67
C ASN A 151 -29.45 0.69 -16.59
N ARG A 152 -28.71 0.03 -17.48
CA ARG A 152 -27.97 0.65 -18.58
C ARG A 152 -28.68 0.49 -19.90
N THR A 153 -28.65 1.54 -20.72
CA THR A 153 -29.11 1.49 -22.11
C THR A 153 -27.91 1.69 -23.04
N TRP A 154 -27.74 0.77 -23.96
CA TRP A 154 -26.72 0.81 -24.98
C TRP A 154 -27.27 1.23 -26.31
N GLY A 155 -26.60 2.18 -26.97
CA GLY A 155 -26.79 2.43 -28.40
C GLY A 155 -25.99 1.44 -29.25
N ASP A 156 -26.45 1.18 -30.44
CA ASP A 156 -25.70 0.41 -31.43
C ASP A 156 -24.43 1.15 -31.86
N PHE A 157 -23.38 0.42 -32.17
CA PHE A 157 -22.22 1.01 -32.80
C PHE A 157 -22.54 1.46 -34.22
N GLU A 158 -22.28 2.70 -34.52
CA GLU A 158 -22.33 3.28 -35.87
C GLU A 158 -20.90 3.51 -36.39
N PHE A 159 -20.65 3.23 -37.65
CA PHE A 159 -19.39 3.58 -38.29
C PHE A 159 -19.43 5.03 -38.77
N VAL A 160 -18.41 5.80 -38.35
CA VAL A 160 -18.25 7.20 -38.76
C VAL A 160 -17.04 7.32 -39.69
N PRO A 161 -17.26 7.35 -41.05
CA PRO A 161 -16.17 7.29 -42.04
C PRO A 161 -15.15 8.43 -41.89
N LYS A 162 -15.61 9.62 -41.49
CA LYS A 162 -14.77 10.82 -41.36
C LYS A 162 -13.64 10.66 -40.35
N ILE A 163 -13.87 9.88 -39.32
CA ILE A 163 -12.87 9.62 -38.26
C ILE A 163 -12.37 8.17 -38.29
N ASN A 164 -12.80 7.35 -39.23
CA ASN A 164 -12.43 5.95 -39.37
C ASN A 164 -12.60 5.16 -38.06
N ALA A 165 -13.77 5.28 -37.45
CA ALA A 165 -14.07 4.68 -36.17
C ALA A 165 -15.53 4.26 -36.02
N MET A 166 -15.76 3.27 -35.19
CA MET A 166 -17.09 2.86 -34.71
C MET A 166 -17.37 3.56 -33.39
N ILE A 167 -18.54 4.14 -33.19
CA ILE A 167 -18.92 4.83 -31.96
C ILE A 167 -20.29 4.36 -31.45
N ALA A 168 -20.43 4.31 -30.14
CA ALA A 168 -21.70 4.04 -29.46
C ALA A 168 -21.80 4.88 -28.18
N SER A 169 -22.97 4.92 -27.57
CA SER A 169 -23.17 5.51 -26.24
C SER A 169 -23.72 4.48 -25.26
N CYS A 170 -23.35 4.64 -24.02
CA CYS A 170 -23.93 3.92 -22.90
C CYS A 170 -24.47 4.92 -21.89
N THR A 171 -25.75 4.85 -21.57
CA THR A 171 -26.37 5.69 -20.54
C THR A 171 -26.67 4.86 -19.33
N ASP A 172 -26.09 5.25 -18.22
CA ASP A 172 -26.37 4.71 -16.90
C ASP A 172 -27.50 5.54 -16.27
N LEU A 173 -28.61 4.88 -15.97
CA LEU A 173 -29.79 5.53 -15.41
C LEU A 173 -29.66 5.77 -13.89
N ASN A 174 -28.79 5.01 -13.22
CA ASN A 174 -28.53 5.10 -11.79
C ASN A 174 -27.03 4.89 -11.50
N PRO A 175 -26.17 5.85 -11.89
CA PRO A 175 -24.72 5.67 -11.81
C PRO A 175 -24.15 5.51 -10.39
N GLU A 176 -24.93 5.84 -9.38
CA GLU A 176 -24.51 5.73 -7.97
C GLU A 176 -25.20 4.60 -7.21
N VAL A 177 -26.05 3.82 -7.85
CA VAL A 177 -26.52 2.57 -7.24
C VAL A 177 -25.40 1.53 -7.34
N HIS A 178 -24.38 1.73 -6.58
CA HIS A 178 -23.45 0.67 -6.25
C HIS A 178 -24.13 -0.21 -5.22
N THR A 179 -24.85 -1.21 -5.65
CA THR A 179 -25.00 -2.41 -4.85
C THR A 179 -23.60 -3.05 -4.76
N LEU A 180 -22.78 -2.45 -3.94
CA LEU A 180 -21.73 -3.24 -3.33
C LEU A 180 -22.48 -4.37 -2.67
N GLY A 181 -22.14 -5.59 -3.05
CA GLY A 181 -22.59 -6.75 -2.29
C GLY A 181 -22.40 -6.43 -0.82
N ASN A 182 -23.22 -6.96 0.04
CA ASN A 182 -23.18 -6.74 1.49
C ASN A 182 -21.78 -6.81 2.10
N ASP A 183 -20.86 -7.39 1.38
CA ASP A 183 -19.50 -7.73 1.77
C ASP A 183 -18.54 -6.53 1.84
N CYS A 184 -18.66 -5.55 0.96
CA CYS A 184 -17.66 -4.46 0.88
C CYS A 184 -17.89 -3.33 1.87
N LEU A 185 -19.01 -3.26 2.55
CA LEU A 185 -19.32 -2.25 3.56
C LEU A 185 -19.63 -2.88 4.93
N HIS A 186 -19.09 -4.07 5.19
CA HIS A 186 -18.98 -4.61 6.54
C HIS A 186 -20.30 -4.77 7.27
N GLY A 187 -21.27 -5.43 6.63
CA GLY A 187 -22.54 -5.79 7.25
C GLY A 187 -23.41 -4.63 7.72
N GLN A 188 -22.93 -3.40 7.63
CA GLN A 188 -23.62 -2.23 8.17
C GLN A 188 -24.67 -1.63 7.24
N GLY A 189 -25.15 -2.37 6.22
CA GLY A 189 -26.33 -2.01 5.48
C GLY A 189 -26.44 -0.53 5.06
N ILE A 190 -25.32 0.14 4.79
CA ILE A 190 -25.35 1.50 4.28
C ILE A 190 -25.77 1.38 2.81
N PRO A 191 -27.04 1.61 2.48
CA PRO A 191 -27.42 1.68 1.10
C PRO A 191 -26.67 2.89 0.53
N LEU A 192 -25.71 2.65 -0.35
CA LEU A 192 -25.10 3.66 -1.20
C LEU A 192 -26.12 4.07 -2.27
N VAL A 193 -27.31 4.44 -1.85
CA VAL A 193 -28.30 5.05 -2.71
C VAL A 193 -28.06 6.54 -2.60
N VAL A 194 -27.29 7.08 -3.50
CA VAL A 194 -27.34 8.51 -3.77
C VAL A 194 -28.70 8.76 -4.42
N LYS A 195 -29.67 9.21 -3.64
CA LYS A 195 -30.95 9.68 -4.17
C LYS A 195 -30.62 10.79 -5.16
N ASP A 196 -31.25 10.73 -6.33
CA ASP A 196 -31.16 11.76 -7.37
C ASP A 196 -29.82 11.87 -8.11
N SER A 197 -29.10 10.78 -8.24
CA SER A 197 -27.94 10.75 -9.12
C SER A 197 -28.37 11.03 -10.57
N PRO A 198 -27.79 12.04 -11.25
CA PRO A 198 -28.15 12.35 -12.61
C PRO A 198 -27.76 11.20 -13.55
N LYS A 199 -28.56 11.00 -14.58
CA LYS A 199 -28.20 10.05 -15.66
C LYS A 199 -26.85 10.42 -16.23
N ALA A 200 -25.98 9.44 -16.35
CA ALA A 200 -24.65 9.62 -16.93
C ALA A 200 -24.53 8.89 -18.26
N THR A 201 -24.11 9.59 -19.29
CA THR A 201 -23.85 9.01 -20.61
C THR A 201 -22.34 9.01 -20.84
N THR A 202 -21.81 7.84 -21.18
CA THR A 202 -20.44 7.70 -21.66
C THR A 202 -20.48 7.29 -23.14
N TRP A 203 -19.65 7.94 -23.91
CA TRP A 203 -19.42 7.61 -25.30
C TRP A 203 -18.20 6.69 -25.43
N ILE A 204 -18.33 5.70 -26.28
CA ILE A 204 -17.31 4.67 -26.49
C ILE A 204 -17.01 4.60 -27.99
N GLY A 205 -15.75 4.47 -28.32
CA GLY A 205 -15.36 4.35 -29.73
C GLY A 205 -14.24 3.36 -29.97
N ILE A 206 -14.33 2.61 -31.03
CA ILE A 206 -13.28 1.72 -31.53
C ILE A 206 -12.65 2.37 -32.74
N GLY A 207 -11.36 2.65 -32.66
CA GLY A 207 -10.57 3.24 -33.73
C GLY A 207 -9.31 2.45 -34.03
N CYS A 208 -8.65 2.81 -35.10
CA CYS A 208 -7.39 2.24 -35.55
C CYS A 208 -6.51 3.33 -36.18
N ASP A 209 -5.20 3.14 -36.14
CA ASP A 209 -4.22 4.01 -36.81
C ASP A 209 -4.16 3.81 -38.34
N SER A 210 -4.87 2.83 -38.83
CA SER A 210 -4.96 2.46 -40.22
C SER A 210 -6.45 2.30 -40.64
N PRO A 211 -6.80 2.24 -41.92
CA PRO A 211 -8.19 2.09 -42.36
C PRO A 211 -8.87 0.90 -41.68
N LEU A 212 -10.01 1.19 -41.00
CA LEU A 212 -10.75 0.22 -40.23
C LEU A 212 -11.80 -0.48 -41.11
N SER A 213 -11.79 -1.80 -41.09
CA SER A 213 -12.93 -2.62 -41.58
C SER A 213 -13.68 -3.16 -40.35
N TYR A 214 -14.99 -3.31 -40.45
CA TYR A 214 -15.78 -3.82 -39.34
C TYR A 214 -16.88 -4.75 -39.77
N ARG A 215 -17.31 -5.63 -38.89
CA ARG A 215 -18.44 -6.54 -39.06
C ARG A 215 -19.18 -6.66 -37.73
N GLY A 216 -20.50 -6.43 -37.75
CA GLY A 216 -21.39 -6.72 -36.61
C GLY A 216 -21.95 -8.14 -36.72
N SER A 217 -22.21 -8.78 -35.61
CA SER A 217 -22.89 -10.06 -35.49
C SER A 217 -23.75 -10.06 -34.21
N TYR A 218 -24.90 -10.72 -34.28
CA TYR A 218 -25.89 -10.72 -33.20
C TYR A 218 -26.31 -12.14 -32.79
N PRO A 219 -25.36 -13.02 -32.40
CA PRO A 219 -25.71 -14.36 -31.96
C PRO A 219 -26.42 -14.29 -30.58
N HIS A 220 -27.57 -14.94 -30.48
CA HIS A 220 -28.31 -15.12 -29.25
C HIS A 220 -28.58 -13.81 -28.43
N ARG A 221 -28.95 -12.74 -29.10
CA ARG A 221 -29.23 -11.39 -28.55
C ARG A 221 -28.00 -10.63 -28.03
N ASN A 222 -26.81 -11.19 -28.18
CA ASN A 222 -25.58 -10.51 -27.84
C ASN A 222 -25.01 -9.83 -29.08
N LYS A 223 -24.50 -8.61 -28.92
CA LYS A 223 -23.91 -7.85 -30.02
C LYS A 223 -22.41 -8.01 -29.99
N HIS A 224 -21.84 -8.46 -31.09
CA HIS A 224 -20.43 -8.62 -31.29
C HIS A 224 -19.97 -7.73 -32.43
N TYR A 225 -18.92 -6.98 -32.22
CA TYR A 225 -18.30 -6.15 -33.25
C TYR A 225 -16.86 -6.57 -33.45
N LEU A 226 -16.55 -7.03 -34.65
CA LEU A 226 -15.20 -7.26 -35.08
C LEU A 226 -14.74 -6.06 -35.89
N ALA A 227 -13.69 -5.42 -35.42
CA ALA A 227 -13.00 -4.35 -36.10
C ALA A 227 -11.57 -4.81 -36.45
N GLY A 228 -11.05 -4.42 -37.59
CA GLY A 228 -9.73 -4.86 -38.02
C GLY A 228 -9.08 -3.95 -39.03
N SER A 229 -7.77 -4.04 -39.12
CA SER A 229 -6.98 -3.28 -40.08
C SER A 229 -5.73 -4.06 -40.55
N ASN A 230 -5.36 -3.88 -41.79
CA ASN A 230 -4.09 -4.42 -42.34
C ASN A 230 -2.91 -3.66 -41.72
N ILE A 231 -1.87 -4.40 -41.39
CA ILE A 231 -0.59 -3.82 -40.92
C ILE A 231 0.20 -3.40 -42.16
N LYS A 232 0.27 -2.11 -42.43
CA LYS A 232 0.95 -1.56 -43.63
C LYS A 232 2.43 -1.29 -43.43
N LYS A 233 2.83 -1.00 -42.22
CA LYS A 233 4.22 -0.91 -41.76
C LYS A 233 4.38 -1.96 -40.67
N ASP A 234 5.51 -2.10 -40.08
CA ASP A 234 5.75 -3.17 -39.10
C ASP A 234 4.89 -3.10 -37.82
N SER A 235 3.89 -2.23 -37.76
CA SER A 235 2.98 -2.12 -36.61
C SER A 235 1.63 -1.55 -36.95
N ALA A 236 0.61 -1.92 -36.17
CA ALA A 236 -0.69 -1.29 -36.15
C ALA A 236 -1.24 -1.28 -34.72
N ALA A 237 -2.15 -0.36 -34.43
CA ALA A 237 -2.84 -0.26 -33.17
C ALA A 237 -4.34 -0.13 -33.33
N ILE A 238 -5.10 -0.91 -32.54
CA ILE A 238 -6.54 -0.79 -32.40
C ILE A 238 -6.85 -0.40 -30.95
N PHE A 239 -7.79 0.52 -30.77
CA PHE A 239 -8.03 1.09 -29.46
C PHE A 239 -9.51 1.30 -29.18
N LEU A 240 -9.88 1.14 -27.90
CA LEU A 240 -11.19 1.42 -27.34
C LEU A 240 -11.06 2.69 -26.50
N VAL A 241 -11.80 3.74 -26.87
CA VAL A 241 -11.74 5.08 -26.26
C VAL A 241 -13.01 5.36 -25.49
N PHE A 242 -12.88 6.07 -24.38
CA PHE A 242 -14.00 6.52 -23.55
C PHE A 242 -14.01 8.04 -23.45
N ALA A 243 -15.20 8.64 -23.51
CA ALA A 243 -15.41 10.07 -23.38
C ALA A 243 -16.80 10.40 -22.80
N HIS A 244 -16.97 11.64 -22.32
CA HIS A 244 -18.24 12.11 -21.75
C HIS A 244 -19.20 12.67 -22.79
N SER A 245 -18.73 12.98 -23.96
CA SER A 245 -19.54 13.47 -25.07
C SER A 245 -19.07 12.87 -26.39
N ARG A 246 -19.99 12.82 -27.34
CA ARG A 246 -19.70 12.41 -28.73
C ARG A 246 -18.58 13.27 -29.34
N LYS A 247 -18.64 14.57 -29.11
CA LYS A 247 -17.64 15.52 -29.65
C LYS A 247 -16.24 15.25 -29.10
N GLU A 248 -16.10 14.99 -27.78
CA GLU A 248 -14.82 14.60 -27.16
C GLU A 248 -14.33 13.27 -27.70
N LEU A 249 -15.22 12.28 -27.83
CA LEU A 249 -14.88 10.97 -28.38
C LEU A 249 -14.34 11.08 -29.79
N GLU A 250 -15.07 11.76 -30.70
CA GLU A 250 -14.68 11.93 -32.09
C GLU A 250 -13.32 12.65 -32.21
N ALA A 251 -13.11 13.70 -31.41
CA ALA A 251 -11.85 14.43 -31.36
C ALA A 251 -10.70 13.52 -30.90
N ARG A 252 -10.92 12.72 -29.85
CA ARG A 252 -9.91 11.83 -29.29
C ARG A 252 -9.57 10.66 -30.23
N LEU A 253 -10.56 10.06 -30.86
CA LEU A 253 -10.36 9.02 -31.88
C LEU A 253 -9.53 9.55 -33.05
N ALA A 254 -9.87 10.74 -33.57
CA ALA A 254 -9.13 11.37 -34.65
C ALA A 254 -7.69 11.75 -34.25
N GLN A 255 -7.46 12.09 -32.99
CA GLN A 255 -6.11 12.33 -32.45
C GLN A 255 -5.35 11.01 -32.35
N LEU A 256 -5.90 9.99 -31.68
CA LEU A 256 -5.22 8.71 -31.45
C LEU A 256 -4.89 7.99 -32.75
N SER A 257 -5.73 8.08 -33.78
CA SER A 257 -5.41 7.49 -35.09
C SER A 257 -4.08 7.99 -35.68
N LYS A 258 -3.61 9.17 -35.26
CA LYS A 258 -2.35 9.77 -35.71
C LYS A 258 -1.21 9.64 -34.69
N SER A 259 -1.53 9.59 -33.40
CA SER A 259 -0.54 9.75 -32.30
C SER A 259 -0.38 8.52 -31.40
N VAL A 260 -1.17 7.45 -31.57
CA VAL A 260 -1.22 6.31 -30.65
C VAL A 260 0.15 5.70 -30.35
N HIS A 261 0.99 5.53 -31.36
CA HIS A 261 2.34 4.98 -31.16
C HIS A 261 3.22 5.89 -30.32
N GLY A 262 3.11 7.20 -30.54
CA GLY A 262 3.81 8.23 -29.78
C GLY A 262 3.35 8.28 -28.32
N GLU A 263 2.04 8.24 -28.09
CA GLU A 263 1.48 8.24 -26.72
C GLU A 263 1.84 6.98 -25.93
N CYS A 264 1.75 5.80 -26.56
CA CYS A 264 2.24 4.56 -25.96
C CYS A 264 3.75 4.61 -25.65
N GLY A 265 4.55 5.17 -26.56
CA GLY A 265 5.98 5.38 -26.34
C GLY A 265 6.26 6.34 -25.18
N ALA A 266 5.51 7.43 -25.08
CA ALA A 266 5.63 8.39 -23.98
C ALA A 266 5.24 7.78 -22.63
N LEU A 267 4.18 6.97 -22.59
CA LEU A 267 3.75 6.23 -21.39
C LEU A 267 4.87 5.31 -20.87
N LEU A 268 5.43 4.47 -21.75
CA LEU A 268 6.52 3.54 -21.40
C LEU A 268 7.79 4.28 -20.98
N SER A 269 8.18 5.33 -21.73
CA SER A 269 9.35 6.15 -21.42
C SER A 269 9.19 6.91 -20.09
N GLY A 270 7.97 7.41 -19.83
CA GLY A 270 7.62 8.03 -18.56
C GLY A 270 7.75 7.08 -17.36
N TYR A 271 7.30 5.85 -17.53
CA TYR A 271 7.46 4.79 -16.54
C TYR A 271 8.94 4.48 -16.27
N GLU A 272 9.75 4.29 -17.31
CA GLU A 272 11.18 4.02 -17.15
C GLU A 272 11.90 5.17 -16.43
N LYS A 273 11.57 6.43 -16.78
CA LYS A 273 12.11 7.59 -16.06
C LYS A 273 11.75 7.60 -14.58
N ARG A 274 10.50 7.26 -14.24
CA ARG A 274 10.09 7.16 -12.83
C ARG A 274 10.86 6.09 -12.09
N LEU A 275 10.98 4.88 -12.66
CA LEU A 275 11.78 3.82 -12.05
C LEU A 275 13.24 4.24 -11.81
N LEU A 276 13.84 4.98 -12.77
CA LEU A 276 15.19 5.49 -12.63
C LEU A 276 15.32 6.62 -11.58
N SER A 277 14.26 7.38 -11.31
CA SER A 277 14.25 8.44 -10.29
C SER A 277 14.03 7.93 -8.88
N ARG A 278 13.53 6.71 -8.72
CA ARG A 278 13.27 6.07 -7.42
C ARG A 278 14.52 5.46 -6.80
N PRO A 279 14.47 5.13 -5.51
CA PRO A 279 15.51 4.35 -4.88
C PRO A 279 15.79 3.04 -5.64
N GLN A 280 17.04 2.72 -5.82
CA GLN A 280 17.47 1.47 -6.45
C GLN A 280 17.72 0.43 -5.38
N ILE A 281 16.98 -0.68 -5.42
CA ILE A 281 16.94 -1.71 -4.37
C ILE A 281 17.65 -2.97 -4.86
N ASN A 282 18.54 -3.50 -4.05
CA ASN A 282 19.18 -4.78 -4.28
C ASN A 282 19.22 -5.59 -2.97
N THR A 283 18.40 -6.63 -2.91
CA THR A 283 18.30 -7.58 -1.80
C THR A 283 19.08 -8.87 -2.08
N GLY A 284 19.77 -8.97 -3.21
CA GLY A 284 20.33 -10.23 -3.70
C GLY A 284 19.33 -11.17 -4.36
N ASN A 285 18.03 -10.92 -4.26
CA ASN A 285 16.95 -11.71 -4.88
C ASN A 285 16.26 -10.88 -5.96
N LYS A 286 16.27 -11.35 -7.21
CA LYS A 286 15.71 -10.62 -8.36
C LYS A 286 14.20 -10.41 -8.26
N ILE A 287 13.46 -11.33 -7.65
CA ILE A 287 12.00 -11.26 -7.50
C ILE A 287 11.65 -10.19 -6.47
N LEU A 288 12.29 -10.20 -5.32
CA LEU A 288 12.12 -9.16 -4.30
C LEU A 288 12.55 -7.78 -4.81
N ASN A 289 13.64 -7.70 -5.58
CA ASN A 289 14.06 -6.45 -6.22
C ASN A 289 12.97 -5.91 -7.17
N SER A 290 12.37 -6.80 -7.97
CA SER A 290 11.24 -6.45 -8.84
C SER A 290 10.05 -5.97 -8.03
N ALA A 291 9.62 -6.70 -7.01
CA ALA A 291 8.49 -6.38 -6.16
C ALA A 291 8.64 -4.98 -5.53
N PHE A 292 9.72 -4.77 -4.78
CA PHE A 292 9.96 -3.50 -4.10
C PHE A 292 10.14 -2.31 -5.05
N SER A 293 10.68 -2.51 -6.25
CA SER A 293 10.77 -1.45 -7.26
C SER A 293 9.39 -1.11 -7.87
N GLN A 294 8.48 -2.06 -7.93
CA GLN A 294 7.16 -1.89 -8.55
C GLN A 294 6.08 -1.40 -7.58
N PHE A 295 6.16 -1.69 -6.28
CA PHE A 295 5.13 -1.28 -5.32
C PHE A 295 4.80 0.22 -5.37
N PRO A 296 5.76 1.15 -5.40
CA PRO A 296 5.44 2.57 -5.56
C PRO A 296 4.82 2.91 -6.93
N GLU A 297 5.11 2.14 -8.00
CA GLU A 297 4.45 2.34 -9.30
C GLU A 297 2.99 1.93 -9.26
N PHE A 298 2.64 0.81 -8.60
CA PHE A 298 1.25 0.44 -8.41
C PHE A 298 0.50 1.51 -7.61
N ALA A 299 1.06 1.98 -6.50
CA ALA A 299 0.49 3.09 -5.74
C ALA A 299 0.32 4.36 -6.59
N GLN A 300 1.28 4.67 -7.46
CA GLN A 300 1.19 5.80 -8.40
C GLN A 300 0.04 5.63 -9.41
N GLN A 301 -0.17 4.43 -9.93
CA GLN A 301 -1.22 4.16 -10.91
C GLN A 301 -2.64 4.13 -10.29
N MET A 302 -2.74 3.96 -8.97
CA MET A 302 -4.00 4.08 -8.26
C MET A 302 -4.41 5.53 -7.96
N LYS A 303 -3.50 6.51 -8.12
CA LYS A 303 -3.81 7.93 -7.91
C LYS A 303 -4.84 8.42 -8.91
N VAL A 304 -5.80 9.20 -8.41
CA VAL A 304 -6.86 9.77 -9.23
C VAL A 304 -6.36 11.05 -9.90
N PRO A 305 -6.28 11.10 -11.24
CA PRO A 305 -5.63 12.23 -11.94
C PRO A 305 -6.27 13.59 -11.66
N ASP A 306 -7.59 13.64 -11.47
CA ASP A 306 -8.36 14.87 -11.26
C ASP A 306 -8.58 15.22 -9.79
N ARG A 307 -7.99 14.44 -8.88
CA ARG A 307 -8.10 14.62 -7.42
C ARG A 307 -6.73 14.41 -6.79
N PRO A 308 -5.83 15.38 -6.90
CA PRO A 308 -4.48 15.26 -6.34
C PRO A 308 -4.50 14.85 -4.87
N GLY A 309 -3.74 13.82 -4.55
CA GLY A 309 -3.67 13.25 -3.22
C GLY A 309 -4.66 12.11 -2.93
N ALA A 310 -5.64 11.87 -3.78
CA ALA A 310 -6.52 10.72 -3.68
C ALA A 310 -5.97 9.53 -4.48
N ALA A 311 -6.01 8.33 -3.89
CA ALA A 311 -5.72 7.08 -4.58
C ALA A 311 -6.82 6.05 -4.30
N ARG A 312 -7.12 5.21 -5.29
CA ARG A 312 -8.09 4.11 -5.15
C ARG A 312 -7.49 2.97 -4.36
N ALA A 313 -8.33 2.21 -3.67
CA ALA A 313 -7.88 1.10 -2.84
C ALA A 313 -7.17 -0.02 -3.62
N THR A 314 -7.57 -0.23 -4.87
CA THR A 314 -6.92 -1.18 -5.78
C THR A 314 -6.81 -0.61 -7.19
N LEU A 315 -6.06 -1.25 -8.08
CA LEU A 315 -6.02 -0.86 -9.49
C LEU A 315 -7.40 -0.88 -10.15
N ALA A 316 -8.22 -1.85 -9.81
CA ALA A 316 -9.60 -2.00 -10.27
C ALA A 316 -10.63 -1.49 -9.24
N GLY A 317 -10.20 -0.84 -8.16
CA GLY A 317 -11.05 -0.44 -7.04
C GLY A 317 -11.92 0.76 -7.32
N TYR A 318 -13.04 0.80 -6.61
CA TYR A 318 -14.03 1.85 -6.73
C TYR A 318 -13.80 2.98 -5.71
N PHE A 319 -13.29 2.64 -4.55
CA PHE A 319 -13.22 3.53 -3.39
C PHE A 319 -11.88 4.20 -3.23
N VAL A 320 -11.95 5.38 -2.63
CA VAL A 320 -10.82 6.09 -2.04
C VAL A 320 -10.98 5.97 -0.52
N TRP A 321 -10.27 5.03 0.11
CA TRP A 321 -10.31 4.85 1.55
C TRP A 321 -9.31 5.76 2.24
N GLY A 322 -9.75 6.40 3.33
CA GLY A 322 -8.88 7.26 4.13
C GLY A 322 -7.71 6.49 4.74
N TRP A 323 -8.01 5.32 5.26
CA TRP A 323 -7.04 4.39 5.82
C TRP A 323 -5.91 4.03 4.83
N ASP A 324 -6.27 3.53 3.65
CA ASP A 324 -5.32 3.13 2.60
C ASP A 324 -4.43 4.29 2.16
N ASN A 325 -5.04 5.46 1.96
CA ASN A 325 -4.33 6.64 1.50
C ASN A 325 -3.33 7.18 2.54
N LEU A 326 -3.62 7.07 3.84
CA LEU A 326 -2.67 7.46 4.87
C LEU A 326 -1.46 6.51 4.93
N ASN A 327 -1.61 5.22 4.60
CA ASN A 327 -0.48 4.31 4.45
C ASN A 327 0.41 4.70 3.25
N VAL A 328 -0.20 5.16 2.14
CA VAL A 328 0.56 5.73 1.01
C VAL A 328 1.36 6.97 1.46
N ALA A 329 0.74 7.86 2.25
CA ALA A 329 1.45 9.05 2.75
C ALA A 329 2.68 8.68 3.60
N VAL A 330 2.64 7.54 4.31
CA VAL A 330 3.80 7.02 5.05
C VAL A 330 4.88 6.43 4.12
N ALA A 331 4.49 5.67 3.10
CA ALA A 331 5.42 5.00 2.20
C ALA A 331 6.07 5.94 1.15
N ALA A 332 5.31 6.93 0.67
CA ALA A 332 5.70 7.78 -0.46
C ALA A 332 7.01 8.56 -0.26
N PRO A 333 7.33 9.14 0.91
CA PRO A 333 8.61 9.82 1.11
C PRO A 333 9.82 8.91 0.87
N LEU A 334 9.70 7.63 1.23
CA LEU A 334 10.76 6.63 1.04
C LEU A 334 10.90 6.17 -0.42
N ALA A 335 9.91 6.48 -1.26
CA ALA A 335 9.93 6.30 -2.70
C ALA A 335 10.38 7.57 -3.48
N ASN A 336 10.91 8.58 -2.79
CA ASN A 336 11.23 9.91 -3.32
C ASN A 336 10.00 10.72 -3.77
N GLU A 337 8.83 10.45 -3.18
CA GLU A 337 7.55 11.08 -3.50
C GLU A 337 6.98 11.88 -2.31
N ALA A 338 7.81 12.62 -1.58
CA ALA A 338 7.37 13.40 -0.40
C ALA A 338 6.28 14.43 -0.74
N ASP A 339 6.30 15.02 -1.93
CA ASP A 339 5.26 15.95 -2.40
C ASP A 339 3.91 15.24 -2.60
N SER A 340 3.93 14.00 -3.06
CA SER A 340 2.72 13.16 -3.17
C SER A 340 2.12 12.87 -1.79
N ALA A 341 2.94 12.56 -0.79
CA ALA A 341 2.49 12.40 0.59
C ALA A 341 1.84 13.68 1.12
N ALA A 342 2.45 14.84 0.87
CA ALA A 342 1.88 16.13 1.24
C ALA A 342 0.53 16.41 0.54
N GLN A 343 0.39 16.04 -0.74
CA GLN A 343 -0.87 16.14 -1.47
C GLN A 343 -1.96 15.26 -0.87
N THR A 344 -1.63 14.03 -0.43
CA THR A 344 -2.58 13.15 0.25
C THR A 344 -3.09 13.77 1.54
N LEU A 345 -2.22 14.33 2.36
CA LEU A 345 -2.61 15.02 3.59
C LEU A 345 -3.50 16.25 3.29
N ARG A 346 -3.18 17.04 2.25
CA ARG A 346 -4.00 18.17 1.80
C ARG A 346 -5.37 17.74 1.30
N PHE A 347 -5.46 16.64 0.57
CA PHE A 347 -6.74 16.09 0.12
C PHE A 347 -7.68 15.80 1.30
N PHE A 348 -7.21 15.11 2.33
CA PHE A 348 -8.03 14.83 3.52
C PHE A 348 -8.31 16.08 4.36
N GLN A 349 -7.40 17.03 4.44
CA GLN A 349 -7.67 18.33 5.05
C GLN A 349 -8.80 19.09 4.34
N GLN A 350 -8.73 19.18 3.01
CA GLN A 350 -9.69 19.93 2.18
C GLN A 350 -11.07 19.27 2.14
N THR A 351 -11.12 17.95 2.18
CA THR A 351 -12.37 17.17 2.14
C THR A 351 -12.93 16.86 3.52
N ARG A 352 -12.29 17.31 4.59
CA ARG A 352 -12.72 17.12 5.97
C ARG A 352 -14.13 17.64 6.21
N HIS A 353 -14.98 16.80 6.80
CA HIS A 353 -16.32 17.21 7.23
C HIS A 353 -16.26 17.97 8.56
N LYS A 354 -17.07 19.04 8.66
CA LYS A 354 -17.04 19.94 9.84
C LYS A 354 -17.41 19.28 11.16
N GLN A 355 -18.23 18.23 11.13
CA GLN A 355 -18.70 17.53 12.34
C GLN A 355 -17.95 16.24 12.61
N VAL A 356 -17.74 15.43 11.59
CA VAL A 356 -17.19 14.07 11.76
C VAL A 356 -15.66 13.98 11.57
N GLY A 357 -15.03 15.02 11.04
CA GLY A 357 -13.58 15.02 10.81
C GLY A 357 -13.20 14.48 9.44
N LEU A 358 -12.12 13.71 9.38
CA LEU A 358 -11.70 13.07 8.14
C LEU A 358 -12.76 12.06 7.71
N LEU A 359 -13.06 12.07 6.41
CA LEU A 359 -14.01 11.13 5.85
C LEU A 359 -13.39 9.76 5.74
N HIS A 360 -14.17 8.75 6.09
CA HIS A 360 -13.75 7.35 6.08
C HIS A 360 -13.40 6.89 4.67
N ALA A 361 -14.26 7.20 3.71
CA ALA A 361 -14.07 6.87 2.32
C ALA A 361 -14.82 7.83 1.38
N PHE A 362 -14.51 7.70 0.11
CA PHE A 362 -15.26 8.29 -0.98
C PHE A 362 -15.62 7.21 -2.00
N THR A 363 -16.82 7.31 -2.59
CA THR A 363 -17.20 6.46 -3.72
C THR A 363 -16.34 6.75 -4.94
N GLY A 364 -16.48 5.96 -5.99
CA GLY A 364 -15.82 6.21 -7.26
C GLY A 364 -16.09 7.60 -7.84
N SER A 365 -17.25 8.18 -7.54
CA SER A 365 -17.67 9.53 -7.91
C SER A 365 -17.33 10.60 -6.88
N PHE A 366 -16.59 10.29 -5.84
CA PHE A 366 -16.21 11.18 -4.73
C PHE A 366 -17.39 11.64 -3.86
N GLN A 367 -18.48 10.87 -3.79
CA GLN A 367 -19.46 11.08 -2.74
C GLN A 367 -18.92 10.57 -1.41
N PRO A 368 -19.01 11.36 -0.34
CA PRO A 368 -18.45 11.00 0.94
C PRO A 368 -19.24 9.87 1.60
N LEU A 369 -18.48 8.91 2.18
CA LEU A 369 -19.01 7.88 3.04
C LEU A 369 -18.71 8.25 4.48
N TYR A 370 -19.78 8.48 5.25
CA TYR A 370 -19.67 8.87 6.65
C TYR A 370 -19.69 7.65 7.56
N LYS A 371 -18.64 7.50 8.35
CA LYS A 371 -18.72 6.83 9.63
C LYS A 371 -18.33 7.86 10.69
N GLY A 372 -18.89 7.77 11.87
CA GLY A 372 -18.67 8.75 12.93
C GLY A 372 -17.20 9.04 13.28
N PRO A 373 -16.91 9.91 14.23
CA PRO A 373 -15.54 10.28 14.59
C PRO A 373 -14.82 9.06 15.16
N PHE A 374 -13.83 8.55 14.42
CA PHE A 374 -13.03 7.40 14.83
C PHE A 374 -11.68 7.86 15.35
N PRO A 375 -11.19 7.28 16.43
CA PRO A 375 -9.83 7.52 16.90
C PRO A 375 -8.75 7.23 15.84
N TRP A 376 -9.01 6.37 14.86
CA TRP A 376 -8.09 6.09 13.75
C TRP A 376 -7.68 7.36 12.98
N GLN A 377 -8.47 8.41 13.02
CA GLN A 377 -8.11 9.70 12.42
C GLN A 377 -6.78 10.24 12.95
N ALA A 378 -6.36 9.80 14.14
CA ALA A 378 -5.03 10.09 14.66
C ALA A 378 -3.88 9.52 13.82
N GLN A 379 -4.14 8.53 12.95
CA GLN A 379 -3.19 8.09 11.93
C GLN A 379 -2.74 9.24 11.02
N PHE A 380 -3.63 10.20 10.74
CA PHE A 380 -3.28 11.40 9.99
C PHE A 380 -2.14 12.18 10.66
N ILE A 381 -2.19 12.34 11.98
CA ILE A 381 -1.18 13.06 12.75
C ILE A 381 0.15 12.28 12.72
N ALA A 382 0.08 10.96 12.88
CA ALA A 382 1.24 10.08 12.81
C ALA A 382 1.88 10.08 11.40
N ALA A 383 1.06 10.03 10.35
CA ALA A 383 1.52 10.11 8.97
C ALA A 383 2.15 11.48 8.67
N LEU A 384 1.52 12.58 9.11
CA LEU A 384 2.09 13.92 8.99
C LEU A 384 3.47 14.01 9.67
N TYR A 385 3.58 13.48 10.89
CA TYR A 385 4.86 13.44 11.61
C TYR A 385 5.93 12.67 10.82
N HIS A 386 5.59 11.50 10.26
CA HIS A 386 6.52 10.72 9.46
C HIS A 386 6.97 11.49 8.20
N VAL A 387 6.04 12.14 7.49
CA VAL A 387 6.35 12.97 6.31
C VAL A 387 7.27 14.15 6.70
N VAL A 388 6.97 14.83 7.79
CA VAL A 388 7.79 15.94 8.30
C VAL A 388 9.17 15.47 8.74
N SER A 389 9.23 14.32 9.42
CA SER A 389 10.51 13.75 9.90
C SER A 389 11.44 13.39 8.75
N THR A 390 10.92 12.76 7.70
CA THR A 390 11.69 12.29 6.54
C THR A 390 11.99 13.39 5.53
N SER A 391 11.09 14.36 5.35
CA SER A 391 11.27 15.48 4.38
C SER A 391 11.89 16.73 4.98
N GLY A 392 11.79 16.94 6.30
CA GLY A 392 12.17 18.19 6.96
C GLY A 392 11.18 19.35 6.75
N ASN A 393 10.01 19.10 6.13
CA ASN A 393 9.05 20.14 5.75
C ASN A 393 8.19 20.62 6.93
N LEU A 394 8.72 21.48 7.79
CA LEU A 394 7.97 22.08 8.90
C LEU A 394 6.85 23.04 8.45
N SER A 395 6.88 23.56 7.21
CA SER A 395 5.77 24.39 6.72
C SER A 395 4.49 23.55 6.55
N LEU A 396 4.61 22.29 6.16
CA LEU A 396 3.49 21.34 6.10
C LEU A 396 2.90 21.10 7.49
N ALA A 397 3.74 21.02 8.53
CA ALA A 397 3.23 20.90 9.92
C ALA A 397 2.37 22.09 10.31
N ARG A 398 2.82 23.34 9.99
CA ARG A 398 2.03 24.55 10.26
C ARG A 398 0.72 24.56 9.47
N GLU A 399 0.76 24.18 8.20
CA GLU A 399 -0.41 24.10 7.32
C GLU A 399 -1.46 23.11 7.86
N MET A 400 -1.02 21.94 8.36
CA MET A 400 -1.92 20.88 8.83
C MET A 400 -2.37 21.04 10.30
N MET A 401 -1.76 21.93 11.07
CA MET A 401 -2.05 22.11 12.51
C MET A 401 -3.54 22.31 12.83
N PRO A 402 -4.32 23.11 12.08
CA PRO A 402 -5.75 23.24 12.34
C PRO A 402 -6.51 21.91 12.22
N THR A 403 -6.12 21.05 11.29
CA THR A 403 -6.73 19.72 11.12
C THR A 403 -6.33 18.80 12.27
N CYS A 404 -5.05 18.80 12.67
CA CYS A 404 -4.59 18.02 13.81
C CYS A 404 -5.32 18.39 15.10
N LYS A 405 -5.46 19.68 15.40
CA LYS A 405 -6.22 20.18 16.56
C LYS A 405 -7.68 19.71 16.50
N PHE A 406 -8.31 19.86 15.34
CA PHE A 406 -9.69 19.41 15.14
C PHE A 406 -9.86 17.90 15.42
N ILE A 407 -8.93 17.06 14.92
CA ILE A 407 -8.94 15.61 15.19
C ILE A 407 -8.85 15.35 16.70
N LEU A 408 -7.93 16.01 17.40
CA LEU A 408 -7.78 15.84 18.84
C LEU A 408 -9.02 16.30 19.61
N ASP A 409 -9.68 17.40 19.18
CA ASP A 409 -10.91 17.86 19.81
C ASP A 409 -12.03 16.82 19.63
N ARG A 410 -12.17 16.21 18.45
CA ARG A 410 -13.13 15.11 18.25
C ARG A 410 -12.81 13.89 19.11
N CYS A 411 -11.53 13.58 19.29
CA CYS A 411 -11.12 12.53 20.22
C CYS A 411 -11.45 12.86 21.68
N ARG A 412 -11.26 14.13 22.10
CA ARG A 412 -11.59 14.57 23.49
C ARG A 412 -13.07 14.42 23.81
N GLU A 413 -13.97 14.63 22.85
CA GLU A 413 -15.42 14.47 23.04
C GLU A 413 -15.84 13.05 23.42
N ARG A 414 -15.00 12.06 23.09
CA ARG A 414 -15.22 10.64 23.33
C ARG A 414 -14.21 10.05 24.31
N LEU A 415 -13.56 10.89 25.07
CA LEU A 415 -12.56 10.47 26.06
C LEU A 415 -13.21 9.68 27.19
N VAL A 416 -12.74 8.48 27.43
CA VAL A 416 -13.14 7.64 28.57
C VAL A 416 -12.42 8.13 29.81
N LYS A 417 -13.20 8.65 30.76
CA LYS A 417 -12.70 9.36 31.96
C LYS A 417 -11.65 8.52 32.70
N GLY A 418 -10.52 9.15 33.02
CA GLY A 418 -9.46 8.58 33.84
C GLY A 418 -8.55 7.55 33.11
N THR A 419 -8.81 7.21 31.85
CA THR A 419 -8.04 6.19 31.14
C THR A 419 -7.16 6.74 30.03
N GLY A 420 -7.50 7.90 29.50
CA GLY A 420 -6.89 8.44 28.29
C GLY A 420 -7.34 7.73 27.00
N PHE A 421 -8.15 6.69 27.06
CA PHE A 421 -8.75 6.04 25.93
C PHE A 421 -9.83 6.88 25.26
N VAL A 422 -9.99 6.67 23.96
CA VAL A 422 -11.09 7.21 23.19
C VAL A 422 -11.95 6.05 22.67
N GLU A 423 -13.25 6.11 22.98
CA GLU A 423 -14.22 5.14 22.49
C GLU A 423 -14.62 5.42 21.04
N GLY A 424 -15.02 4.40 20.34
CA GLY A 424 -15.57 4.47 19.00
C GLY A 424 -15.37 3.19 18.24
N PRO A 425 -16.19 2.95 17.21
CA PRO A 425 -16.08 1.73 16.43
C PRO A 425 -14.70 1.66 15.78
N ALA A 426 -14.11 0.49 15.78
CA ALA A 426 -12.88 0.23 15.07
C ALA A 426 -13.12 0.05 13.58
N MET A 427 -12.08 0.26 12.80
CA MET A 427 -12.09 -0.13 11.39
C MET A 427 -11.85 -1.63 11.21
N TRP A 428 -11.26 -2.26 12.22
CA TRP A 428 -10.75 -3.61 12.11
C TRP A 428 -10.87 -4.40 13.42
N PRO A 429 -11.20 -5.67 13.40
CA PRO A 429 -11.81 -6.35 12.25
C PRO A 429 -13.12 -5.68 11.88
N ASP A 430 -13.47 -5.70 10.61
CA ASP A 430 -14.67 -5.01 10.12
C ASP A 430 -15.98 -5.73 10.53
N ARG A 431 -16.02 -6.24 11.76
CA ARG A 431 -17.09 -7.13 12.21
C ARG A 431 -17.67 -6.80 13.56
N PRO A 432 -19.01 -6.76 13.65
CA PRO A 432 -19.74 -6.52 14.90
C PRO A 432 -19.43 -7.56 16.00
N GLU A 433 -19.21 -8.82 15.64
CA GLU A 433 -18.97 -9.90 16.58
C GLU A 433 -17.65 -9.75 17.36
N ALA A 434 -16.65 -9.12 16.74
CA ALA A 434 -15.39 -8.79 17.41
C ALA A 434 -15.39 -7.40 18.04
N MET A 435 -16.39 -6.58 17.73
CA MET A 435 -16.54 -5.20 18.14
C MET A 435 -18.01 -4.95 18.50
N GLU A 436 -18.30 -4.03 19.37
CA GLU A 436 -19.68 -3.68 19.68
C GLU A 436 -20.27 -2.72 18.65
N GLU A 437 -21.45 -3.02 18.14
CA GLU A 437 -22.17 -2.18 17.18
C GLU A 437 -22.56 -0.80 17.72
N ASN A 438 -22.64 -0.67 19.04
CA ASN A 438 -23.14 0.54 19.71
C ASN A 438 -22.10 1.66 19.83
N GLY A 439 -20.88 1.47 19.36
CA GLY A 439 -19.83 2.50 19.45
C GLY A 439 -19.27 2.72 20.86
N HIS A 440 -19.51 1.80 21.78
CA HIS A 440 -18.97 1.77 23.13
C HIS A 440 -17.71 0.93 23.28
N ASP A 441 -16.95 0.80 22.20
CA ASP A 441 -15.71 0.06 22.18
C ASP A 441 -14.49 0.96 22.38
N ILE A 442 -13.56 0.45 23.19
CA ILE A 442 -12.19 0.95 23.21
C ILE A 442 -11.37 0.00 22.35
N SER A 443 -11.17 0.34 21.09
CA SER A 443 -10.37 -0.45 20.16
C SER A 443 -8.88 -0.28 20.44
N SER A 444 -8.13 -1.38 20.53
CA SER A 444 -6.67 -1.37 20.68
C SER A 444 -5.99 -0.71 19.49
N MET A 445 -6.39 -1.05 18.26
CA MET A 445 -5.85 -0.47 17.05
C MET A 445 -6.03 1.06 17.02
N ASN A 446 -7.25 1.55 17.24
CA ASN A 446 -7.54 2.98 17.23
C ASN A 446 -6.76 3.73 18.31
N ASN A 447 -6.66 3.16 19.52
CA ASN A 447 -5.96 3.78 20.63
C ASN A 447 -4.42 3.65 20.50
N SER A 448 -3.90 2.63 19.83
CA SER A 448 -2.47 2.57 19.45
C SER A 448 -2.09 3.65 18.45
N LEU A 449 -2.96 3.94 17.49
CA LEU A 449 -2.79 5.04 16.54
C LEU A 449 -2.93 6.40 17.23
N LEU A 450 -3.89 6.54 18.16
CA LEU A 450 -4.02 7.75 18.97
C LEU A 450 -2.76 7.99 19.80
N TYR A 451 -2.20 6.95 20.43
CA TYR A 451 -0.94 7.05 21.16
C TYR A 451 0.19 7.59 20.28
N GLN A 452 0.39 7.01 19.11
CA GLN A 452 1.38 7.48 18.13
C GLN A 452 1.08 8.90 17.66
N GLY A 453 -0.19 9.24 17.43
CA GLY A 453 -0.64 10.56 17.07
C GLY A 453 -0.33 11.60 18.15
N LEU A 454 -0.57 11.28 19.43
CA LEU A 454 -0.26 12.15 20.58
C LEU A 454 1.25 12.39 20.73
N ARG A 455 2.07 11.34 20.64
CA ARG A 455 3.54 11.43 20.65
C ARG A 455 4.05 12.28 19.47
N SER A 456 3.47 12.09 18.30
CA SER A 456 3.77 12.88 17.10
C SER A 456 3.37 14.34 17.28
N MET A 457 2.21 14.58 17.90
CA MET A 457 1.69 15.93 18.13
C MET A 457 2.47 16.68 19.20
N GLU A 458 3.03 16.01 20.20
CA GLU A 458 3.96 16.63 21.17
C GLU A 458 5.10 17.35 20.41
N PHE A 459 5.71 16.71 19.41
CA PHE A 459 6.73 17.34 18.57
C PHE A 459 6.15 18.41 17.63
N LEU A 460 5.10 18.09 16.87
CA LEU A 460 4.56 19.00 15.87
C LEU A 460 4.09 20.32 16.48
N ALA A 461 3.44 20.25 17.66
CA ALA A 461 3.00 21.41 18.40
C ALA A 461 4.20 22.23 18.94
N ALA A 462 5.19 21.56 19.53
CA ALA A 462 6.41 22.24 20.00
C ALA A 462 7.15 22.95 18.85
N ALA A 463 7.27 22.28 17.70
CA ALA A 463 7.95 22.80 16.51
C ALA A 463 7.26 24.03 15.89
N VAL A 464 5.94 24.20 16.11
CA VAL A 464 5.20 25.40 15.67
C VAL A 464 5.00 26.42 16.79
N GLY A 465 5.57 26.18 17.98
CA GLY A 465 5.54 27.10 19.12
C GLY A 465 4.37 26.93 20.09
N ASP A 466 3.49 25.93 19.90
CA ASP A 466 2.35 25.64 20.78
C ASP A 466 2.78 24.70 21.92
N LYS A 467 3.55 25.25 22.87
CA LYS A 467 4.10 24.49 24.01
C LYS A 467 3.01 23.92 24.93
N LYS A 468 1.85 24.61 25.03
CA LYS A 468 0.73 24.15 25.85
C LYS A 468 0.15 22.86 25.29
N LEU A 469 -0.17 22.85 24.00
CA LEU A 469 -0.70 21.66 23.33
C LEU A 469 0.31 20.51 23.35
N ALA A 470 1.62 20.80 23.19
CA ALA A 470 2.66 19.79 23.31
C ALA A 470 2.64 19.12 24.71
N ALA A 471 2.54 19.90 25.80
CA ALA A 471 2.43 19.36 27.14
C ALA A 471 1.15 18.54 27.36
N GLU A 472 0.01 19.03 26.90
CA GLU A 472 -1.26 18.31 26.96
C GLU A 472 -1.18 16.94 26.25
N CYS A 473 -0.61 16.90 25.04
CA CYS A 473 -0.44 15.65 24.27
C CYS A 473 0.49 14.67 24.97
N ARG A 474 1.59 15.16 25.55
CA ARG A 474 2.50 14.33 26.36
C ARG A 474 1.79 13.68 27.54
N ASP A 475 1.05 14.48 28.33
CA ASP A 475 0.39 13.99 29.55
C ASP A 475 -0.75 13.02 29.20
N TRP A 476 -1.46 13.27 28.10
CA TRP A 476 -2.46 12.35 27.58
C TRP A 476 -1.82 11.05 27.08
N ALA A 477 -0.74 11.10 26.29
CA ALA A 477 -0.02 9.91 25.83
C ALA A 477 0.47 9.06 27.00
N LYS A 478 1.01 9.68 28.07
CA LYS A 478 1.44 8.97 29.27
C LYS A 478 0.30 8.19 29.93
N THR A 479 -0.86 8.83 30.10
CA THR A 479 -2.05 8.21 30.68
C THR A 479 -2.57 7.07 29.80
N LEU A 480 -2.66 7.33 28.50
CA LEU A 480 -3.10 6.34 27.51
C LEU A 480 -2.20 5.10 27.49
N ARG A 481 -0.87 5.27 27.48
CA ARG A 481 0.08 4.14 27.51
C ARG A 481 -0.11 3.26 28.73
N ALA A 482 -0.23 3.88 29.92
CA ALA A 482 -0.45 3.14 31.17
C ALA A 482 -1.76 2.33 31.12
N SER A 483 -2.83 2.93 30.61
CA SER A 483 -4.13 2.26 30.46
C SER A 483 -4.10 1.18 29.39
N PHE A 484 -3.39 1.41 28.28
CA PHE A 484 -3.26 0.46 27.17
C PHE A 484 -2.67 -0.86 27.65
N VAL A 485 -1.58 -0.79 28.40
CA VAL A 485 -0.96 -1.97 29.02
C VAL A 485 -1.90 -2.61 30.05
N LYS A 486 -2.51 -1.81 30.92
CA LYS A 486 -3.33 -2.32 32.03
C LYS A 486 -4.61 -3.04 31.56
N TYR A 487 -5.28 -2.54 30.52
CA TYR A 487 -6.63 -2.99 30.16
C TYR A 487 -6.69 -3.76 28.83
N LEU A 488 -5.70 -3.55 27.94
CA LEU A 488 -5.69 -4.17 26.62
C LEU A 488 -4.60 -5.25 26.45
N TYR A 489 -3.65 -5.37 27.39
CA TYR A 489 -2.70 -6.47 27.35
C TYR A 489 -3.20 -7.65 28.18
N ASP A 490 -3.32 -8.82 27.54
CA ASP A 490 -3.69 -10.07 28.21
C ASP A 490 -2.44 -10.80 28.68
N GLU A 491 -2.20 -10.79 30.00
CA GLU A 491 -1.03 -11.45 30.61
C GLU A 491 -1.02 -12.97 30.42
N GLU A 492 -2.18 -13.60 30.29
CA GLU A 492 -2.27 -15.04 30.05
C GLU A 492 -1.79 -15.39 28.64
N LYS A 493 -2.31 -14.70 27.65
CA LYS A 493 -1.97 -14.90 26.22
C LYS A 493 -0.64 -14.27 25.82
N GLY A 494 -0.21 -13.21 26.48
CA GLY A 494 1.00 -12.46 26.13
C GLY A 494 0.82 -11.55 24.93
N PHE A 495 -0.40 -11.10 24.66
CA PHE A 495 -0.72 -10.28 23.50
C PHE A 495 -1.85 -9.29 23.81
N PHE A 496 -2.07 -8.35 22.89
CA PHE A 496 -3.13 -7.34 23.05
C PHE A 496 -4.47 -7.86 22.55
N ILE A 497 -5.51 -7.67 23.33
CA ILE A 497 -6.90 -7.90 22.93
C ILE A 497 -7.35 -6.81 21.96
N SER A 498 -8.30 -7.13 21.10
CA SER A 498 -8.80 -6.20 20.07
C SER A 498 -9.57 -5.03 20.66
N SER A 499 -10.35 -5.27 21.71
CA SER A 499 -11.13 -4.20 22.35
C SER A 499 -11.52 -4.52 23.79
N CYS A 500 -11.97 -3.47 24.50
CA CYS A 500 -12.71 -3.59 25.76
C CYS A 500 -13.91 -2.63 25.73
N ASP A 501 -14.89 -2.95 26.57
CA ASP A 501 -16.07 -2.13 26.75
C ASP A 501 -15.73 -0.80 27.45
N SER A 502 -16.20 0.33 26.92
CA SER A 502 -15.83 1.67 27.43
C SER A 502 -16.45 2.01 28.77
N GLN A 503 -17.56 1.39 29.14
CA GLN A 503 -18.27 1.67 30.39
C GLN A 503 -17.75 0.82 31.54
N THR A 504 -17.43 -0.43 31.27
CA THR A 504 -17.05 -1.41 32.29
C THR A 504 -15.55 -1.75 32.27
N LEU A 505 -14.84 -1.39 31.20
CA LEU A 505 -13.46 -1.77 30.91
C LEU A 505 -13.24 -3.31 30.85
N LYS A 506 -14.30 -4.06 30.68
CA LYS A 506 -14.20 -5.51 30.50
C LYS A 506 -13.60 -5.86 29.15
N PRO A 507 -12.59 -6.76 29.11
CA PRO A 507 -11.96 -7.16 27.86
C PRO A 507 -12.91 -8.00 27.00
N ARG A 508 -12.86 -7.77 25.69
CA ARG A 508 -13.42 -8.65 24.64
C ARG A 508 -12.23 -9.38 24.04
N LYS A 509 -12.09 -10.66 24.40
CA LYS A 509 -10.88 -11.44 24.16
C LYS A 509 -10.79 -11.97 22.73
N HIS A 510 -10.73 -11.05 21.76
CA HIS A 510 -10.35 -11.31 20.38
C HIS A 510 -8.95 -10.75 20.15
N TYR A 511 -8.16 -11.39 19.30
CA TYR A 511 -6.72 -11.09 19.16
C TYR A 511 -6.36 -10.83 17.70
N CYS A 512 -6.42 -9.57 17.31
CA CYS A 512 -6.13 -9.14 15.95
C CYS A 512 -4.65 -8.71 15.81
N PRO A 513 -3.95 -9.09 14.72
CA PRO A 513 -2.57 -8.67 14.50
C PRO A 513 -2.40 -7.15 14.33
N GLN A 514 -3.47 -6.41 14.10
CA GLN A 514 -3.44 -4.95 13.99
C GLN A 514 -3.67 -4.21 15.31
N SER A 515 -3.76 -4.90 16.44
CA SER A 515 -3.97 -4.27 17.75
C SER A 515 -2.96 -3.16 18.05
N VAL A 516 -1.73 -3.25 17.54
CA VAL A 516 -0.75 -2.15 17.54
C VAL A 516 -0.27 -1.91 16.12
N PHE A 517 -0.93 -1.02 15.38
CA PHE A 517 -0.54 -0.69 14.03
C PHE A 517 0.71 0.22 14.04
N TRP A 518 1.67 -0.04 13.16
CA TRP A 518 2.95 0.67 13.13
C TRP A 518 2.98 1.75 12.05
N VAL A 519 3.01 3.00 12.46
CA VAL A 519 3.17 4.18 11.57
C VAL A 519 4.45 4.95 11.91
N THR A 520 4.71 5.11 13.20
CA THR A 520 5.87 5.83 13.72
C THR A 520 6.69 4.94 14.68
N PRO A 521 7.94 5.27 14.98
CA PRO A 521 8.73 4.54 15.97
C PRO A 521 8.11 4.49 17.38
N PHE A 522 7.17 5.41 17.68
CA PHE A 522 6.50 5.44 18.99
C PHE A 522 5.61 4.21 19.26
N ALA A 523 5.17 3.48 18.21
CA ALA A 523 4.50 2.18 18.38
C ALA A 523 5.34 1.19 19.20
N ARG A 524 6.67 1.28 19.11
CA ARG A 524 7.63 0.48 19.86
C ARG A 524 7.47 0.61 21.37
N GLU A 525 7.06 1.78 21.86
CA GLU A 525 6.86 2.03 23.28
C GLU A 525 5.73 1.17 23.87
N LEU A 526 4.73 0.80 23.07
CA LEU A 526 3.68 -0.15 23.46
C LEU A 526 4.18 -1.59 23.41
N LEU A 527 4.85 -1.97 22.31
CA LEU A 527 5.36 -3.34 22.10
C LEU A 527 6.47 -3.71 23.09
N SER A 528 7.19 -2.74 23.62
CA SER A 528 8.28 -2.97 24.57
C SER A 528 7.82 -3.42 25.96
N HIS A 529 6.49 -3.49 26.21
CA HIS A 529 5.97 -4.04 27.47
C HIS A 529 6.36 -5.52 27.66
N ALA A 530 6.14 -6.32 26.63
CA ALA A 530 6.45 -7.76 26.64
C ALA A 530 6.89 -8.26 25.25
N PRO A 531 8.02 -7.78 24.72
CA PRO A 531 8.36 -7.97 23.31
C PRO A 531 8.50 -9.45 22.92
N HIS A 532 9.07 -10.29 23.78
CA HIS A 532 9.23 -11.73 23.50
C HIS A 532 7.90 -12.46 23.47
N ARG A 533 6.99 -12.17 24.40
CA ARG A 533 5.66 -12.81 24.43
C ARG A 533 4.78 -12.39 23.26
N ILE A 534 4.85 -11.11 22.88
CA ILE A 534 4.14 -10.58 21.71
C ILE A 534 4.65 -11.26 20.43
N ALA A 535 5.97 -11.35 20.25
CA ALA A 535 6.57 -12.00 19.09
C ALA A 535 6.23 -13.50 19.05
N GLU A 536 6.22 -14.18 20.19
CA GLU A 536 5.86 -15.59 20.32
C GLU A 536 4.38 -15.81 19.96
N PHE A 537 3.46 -14.99 20.48
CA PHE A 537 2.04 -15.09 20.14
C PHE A 537 1.79 -14.92 18.64
N LEU A 538 2.41 -13.93 18.02
CA LEU A 538 2.31 -13.70 16.57
C LEU A 538 2.79 -14.92 15.79
N ASN A 539 3.89 -15.55 16.19
CA ASN A 539 4.41 -16.73 15.51
C ASN A 539 3.56 -17.97 15.72
N LYS A 540 3.06 -18.18 16.94
CA LYS A 540 2.38 -19.43 17.31
C LYS A 540 0.89 -19.43 16.98
N GLU A 541 0.21 -18.32 17.19
CA GLU A 541 -1.26 -18.25 17.13
C GLU A 541 -1.77 -17.59 15.85
N LEU A 542 -0.99 -16.68 15.26
CA LEU A 542 -1.44 -15.91 14.09
C LEU A 542 -0.64 -16.20 12.81
N ARG A 543 0.60 -16.69 12.90
CA ARG A 543 1.39 -16.96 11.70
C ARG A 543 0.98 -18.27 11.04
N THR A 544 0.76 -18.20 9.71
CA THR A 544 0.69 -19.38 8.84
C THR A 544 2.02 -19.52 8.07
N ASP A 545 2.09 -20.47 7.16
CA ASP A 545 3.19 -20.54 6.17
C ASP A 545 3.20 -19.32 5.23
N LYS A 546 2.06 -18.60 5.13
CA LYS A 546 1.89 -17.40 4.29
C LYS A 546 1.11 -16.33 5.06
N CYS A 547 1.77 -15.29 5.53
CA CYS A 547 1.17 -14.16 6.25
C CYS A 547 0.51 -14.46 7.61
N LEU A 548 -0.07 -13.43 8.20
CA LEU A 548 -0.78 -13.49 9.48
C LEU A 548 -2.26 -13.71 9.28
N LEU A 549 -2.85 -14.56 10.12
CA LEU A 549 -4.29 -14.69 10.27
C LEU A 549 -4.89 -13.38 10.82
N THR A 550 -6.12 -13.11 10.45
CA THR A 550 -6.88 -11.96 10.98
C THR A 550 -7.25 -12.14 12.45
N LEU A 551 -7.49 -13.37 12.86
CA LEU A 551 -7.69 -13.81 14.24
C LEU A 551 -7.07 -15.20 14.41
N PRO A 552 -6.76 -15.65 15.64
CA PRO A 552 -6.40 -17.04 15.87
C PRO A 552 -7.53 -17.98 15.46
N ARG A 553 -7.20 -19.18 14.95
CA ARG A 553 -8.21 -20.16 14.51
C ARG A 553 -9.16 -20.65 15.63
N TRP A 554 -8.74 -20.55 16.89
CA TRP A 554 -9.55 -20.86 18.06
C TRP A 554 -10.40 -19.68 18.54
N ASP A 555 -10.27 -18.50 17.95
CA ASP A 555 -11.09 -17.34 18.30
C ASP A 555 -12.55 -17.58 17.92
N THR A 556 -13.48 -17.21 18.78
CA THR A 556 -14.91 -17.43 18.56
C THR A 556 -15.47 -16.67 17.36
N ALA A 557 -14.81 -15.58 16.95
CA ALA A 557 -15.18 -14.78 15.79
C ALA A 557 -14.48 -15.25 14.49
N TRP A 558 -13.63 -16.30 14.53
CA TRP A 558 -12.88 -16.75 13.36
C TRP A 558 -13.76 -17.07 12.14
N MET A 559 -14.88 -17.77 12.35
CA MET A 559 -15.81 -18.17 11.31
C MET A 559 -17.04 -17.26 11.18
N ALA A 560 -17.05 -16.12 11.87
CA ALA A 560 -18.14 -15.17 11.71
C ALA A 560 -18.18 -14.61 10.29
N ASP A 561 -19.40 -14.32 9.78
CA ASP A 561 -19.58 -13.76 8.46
C ASP A 561 -18.85 -12.41 8.29
N GLY A 562 -17.88 -12.27 7.40
CA GLY A 562 -17.12 -11.09 7.12
C GLY A 562 -16.08 -11.29 6.06
N ASN A 563 -15.81 -10.23 5.31
CA ASN A 563 -14.88 -10.32 4.19
C ASN A 563 -13.44 -10.59 4.61
N GLN A 564 -13.09 -10.36 5.88
CA GLN A 564 -11.72 -10.49 6.37
C GLN A 564 -11.56 -11.52 7.51
N LEU A 565 -12.65 -11.93 8.16
CA LEU A 565 -12.61 -13.00 9.15
C LEU A 565 -12.41 -14.36 8.49
N GLY A 566 -11.71 -15.26 9.15
CA GLY A 566 -11.36 -16.54 8.55
C GLY A 566 -10.29 -16.47 7.46
N SER A 567 -9.57 -15.34 7.33
CA SER A 567 -8.57 -15.12 6.30
C SER A 567 -7.20 -14.74 6.87
N THR A 568 -6.21 -14.56 6.00
CA THR A 568 -4.97 -13.88 6.31
C THR A 568 -5.01 -12.43 5.83
N PHE A 569 -4.17 -11.58 6.43
CA PHE A 569 -4.17 -10.15 6.15
C PHE A 569 -2.74 -9.61 5.96
N PRO A 570 -2.21 -9.59 4.73
CA PRO A 570 -0.84 -9.18 4.43
C PRO A 570 -0.49 -7.75 4.86
N ALA A 571 -1.49 -6.87 4.93
CA ALA A 571 -1.28 -5.49 5.36
C ALA A 571 -0.90 -5.35 6.85
N ALA A 572 -1.08 -6.42 7.67
CA ALA A 572 -0.64 -6.45 9.08
C ALA A 572 0.86 -6.72 9.25
N ASP A 573 1.57 -7.07 8.21
CA ASP A 573 2.99 -7.44 8.24
C ASP A 573 3.92 -6.42 8.93
N PRO A 574 3.71 -5.08 8.88
CA PRO A 574 4.57 -4.15 9.60
C PRO A 574 4.60 -4.37 11.12
N LEU A 575 3.49 -4.80 11.75
CA LEU A 575 3.51 -5.18 13.16
C LEU A 575 4.38 -6.41 13.39
N TYR A 576 4.13 -7.47 12.58
CA TYR A 576 4.89 -8.71 12.67
C TYR A 576 6.39 -8.44 12.56
N LEU A 577 6.82 -7.76 11.49
CA LEU A 577 8.22 -7.43 11.26
C LEU A 577 8.85 -6.68 12.43
N ASN A 578 8.14 -5.67 12.93
CA ASN A 578 8.68 -4.85 14.00
C ASN A 578 8.72 -5.59 15.34
N ALA A 579 7.76 -6.47 15.64
CA ALA A 579 7.80 -7.34 16.81
C ALA A 579 8.98 -8.33 16.73
N GLN A 580 9.19 -8.98 15.57
CA GLN A 580 10.31 -9.89 15.36
C GLN A 580 11.67 -9.16 15.43
N LYS A 581 11.74 -7.94 14.88
CA LYS A 581 12.91 -7.04 14.96
C LYS A 581 13.28 -6.71 16.40
N LEU A 582 12.31 -6.41 17.25
CA LEU A 582 12.54 -6.07 18.66
C LEU A 582 13.21 -7.20 19.44
N VAL A 583 12.91 -8.44 19.08
CA VAL A 583 13.49 -9.63 19.74
C VAL A 583 14.66 -10.25 18.94
N GLY A 584 15.02 -9.66 17.80
CA GLY A 584 16.12 -10.14 16.95
C GLY A 584 15.86 -11.47 16.26
N ASN A 585 14.60 -11.85 16.05
CA ASN A 585 14.22 -13.12 15.42
C ASN A 585 14.34 -13.07 13.89
N ALA A 586 15.52 -13.37 13.37
CA ALA A 586 15.80 -13.36 11.93
C ALA A 586 14.90 -14.30 11.10
N ALA A 587 14.42 -15.42 11.68
CA ALA A 587 13.50 -16.31 10.99
C ALA A 587 12.19 -15.62 10.61
N GLY A 588 11.70 -14.70 11.44
CA GLY A 588 10.52 -13.90 11.11
C GLY A 588 10.71 -12.99 9.89
N LEU A 589 11.94 -12.47 9.68
CA LEU A 589 12.27 -11.71 8.48
C LEU A 589 12.22 -12.59 7.22
N GLU A 590 12.79 -13.79 7.29
CA GLU A 590 12.82 -14.73 6.18
C GLU A 590 11.41 -15.19 5.79
N LEU A 591 10.55 -15.41 6.78
CA LEU A 591 9.13 -15.73 6.53
C LEU A 591 8.44 -14.60 5.77
N TRP A 592 8.59 -13.36 6.22
CA TRP A 592 7.98 -12.22 5.53
C TRP A 592 8.51 -12.01 4.09
N LEU A 593 9.82 -12.17 3.88
CA LEU A 593 10.39 -12.08 2.54
C LEU A 593 9.86 -13.19 1.64
N GLY A 594 9.64 -14.38 2.20
CA GLY A 594 8.99 -15.50 1.54
C GLY A 594 7.55 -15.17 1.09
N ASP A 595 6.79 -14.49 1.95
CA ASP A 595 5.43 -14.04 1.61
C ASP A 595 5.46 -13.06 0.43
N VAL A 596 6.25 -12.01 0.52
CA VAL A 596 6.39 -11.01 -0.56
C VAL A 596 6.81 -11.69 -1.87
N GLU A 597 7.76 -12.62 -1.81
CA GLU A 597 8.20 -13.37 -2.98
C GLU A 597 7.08 -14.25 -3.54
N TRP A 598 6.36 -14.99 -2.69
CA TRP A 598 5.28 -15.87 -3.11
C TRP A 598 4.14 -15.10 -3.79
N PHE A 599 3.64 -14.04 -3.15
CA PHE A 599 2.58 -13.20 -3.71
C PHE A 599 3.02 -12.53 -5.01
N TRP A 600 4.27 -12.06 -5.08
CA TRP A 600 4.78 -11.43 -6.29
C TRP A 600 4.87 -12.43 -7.45
N ARG A 601 5.22 -13.69 -7.19
CA ARG A 601 5.17 -14.79 -8.19
C ARG A 601 3.76 -15.10 -8.64
N GLN A 602 2.77 -14.90 -7.79
CA GLN A 602 1.35 -15.05 -8.10
C GLN A 602 0.75 -13.78 -8.72
N HIS A 603 1.55 -12.78 -9.05
CA HIS A 603 1.10 -11.51 -9.60
C HIS A 603 0.06 -10.79 -8.75
N THR A 604 0.05 -10.96 -7.44
CA THR A 604 -0.91 -10.36 -6.53
C THR A 604 -0.26 -9.68 -5.33
N ALA A 605 -0.94 -8.73 -4.73
CA ALA A 605 -0.67 -8.14 -3.42
C ALA A 605 -2.03 -7.85 -2.77
N PRO A 606 -2.71 -8.88 -2.26
CA PRO A 606 -4.10 -8.81 -1.86
C PRO A 606 -4.28 -8.07 -0.53
N GLU A 607 -5.50 -7.65 -0.24
CA GLU A 607 -5.90 -7.21 1.10
C GLU A 607 -5.99 -8.39 2.05
N ALA A 608 -6.75 -9.41 1.65
CA ALA A 608 -6.94 -10.64 2.39
C ALA A 608 -6.99 -11.83 1.43
N PHE A 609 -6.66 -13.01 1.92
CA PHE A 609 -6.74 -14.23 1.13
C PHE A 609 -6.99 -15.46 2.01
N THR A 610 -7.41 -16.55 1.38
CA THR A 610 -7.66 -17.82 2.05
C THR A 610 -6.34 -18.37 2.63
N PRO A 611 -6.29 -18.72 3.92
CA PRO A 611 -5.05 -19.19 4.57
C PRO A 611 -4.42 -20.43 3.93
N GLU A 612 -5.22 -21.28 3.32
CA GLU A 612 -4.83 -22.54 2.69
C GLU A 612 -4.53 -22.41 1.19
N ALA A 613 -4.56 -21.17 0.64
CA ALA A 613 -4.28 -20.97 -0.79
C ALA A 613 -2.89 -21.48 -1.18
N GLU A 614 -2.83 -22.39 -2.14
CA GLU A 614 -1.58 -22.92 -2.69
C GLU A 614 -1.09 -22.18 -3.92
N ASN A 615 -2.01 -21.54 -4.63
CA ASN A 615 -1.73 -20.78 -5.86
C ASN A 615 -2.74 -19.64 -6.04
N GLU A 616 -2.54 -18.82 -7.07
CA GLU A 616 -3.40 -17.68 -7.38
C GLU A 616 -4.89 -18.05 -7.54
N ALA A 617 -5.19 -19.23 -8.07
CA ALA A 617 -6.57 -19.67 -8.28
C ALA A 617 -7.31 -19.94 -6.96
N ASP A 618 -6.59 -20.19 -5.88
CA ASP A 618 -7.13 -20.53 -4.57
C ASP A 618 -7.34 -19.29 -3.69
N ILE A 619 -6.94 -18.09 -4.15
CA ILE A 619 -7.13 -16.85 -3.42
C ILE A 619 -8.62 -16.49 -3.44
N GLY A 620 -9.33 -16.82 -2.38
CA GLY A 620 -10.79 -16.79 -2.35
C GLY A 620 -11.41 -15.48 -1.91
N VAL A 621 -10.66 -14.61 -1.23
CA VAL A 621 -11.18 -13.34 -0.69
C VAL A 621 -10.98 -12.20 -1.67
N ASP A 622 -9.79 -12.09 -2.27
CA ASP A 622 -9.49 -11.14 -3.33
C ASP A 622 -9.38 -11.83 -4.69
N GLU A 623 -9.62 -11.07 -5.74
CA GLU A 623 -9.43 -11.59 -7.09
C GLU A 623 -7.94 -11.79 -7.42
N PRO A 624 -7.59 -12.86 -8.14
CA PRO A 624 -6.24 -13.07 -8.65
C PRO A 624 -5.74 -11.85 -9.44
N GLY A 625 -4.44 -11.56 -9.35
CA GLY A 625 -3.81 -10.42 -10.03
C GLY A 625 -4.08 -9.06 -9.39
N ASN A 626 -4.86 -9.00 -8.30
CA ASN A 626 -5.16 -7.74 -7.60
C ASN A 626 -3.94 -7.19 -6.86
N LYS A 627 -3.82 -5.86 -6.81
CA LYS A 627 -2.85 -5.12 -5.99
C LYS A 627 -3.62 -4.12 -5.14
N GLN A 628 -3.60 -4.34 -3.85
CA GLN A 628 -4.27 -3.48 -2.89
C GLN A 628 -3.31 -2.38 -2.40
N LEU A 629 -3.81 -1.16 -2.33
CA LEU A 629 -3.02 0.05 -2.06
C LEU A 629 -2.30 0.01 -0.72
N GLN A 630 -2.99 -0.44 0.33
CA GLN A 630 -2.43 -0.56 1.67
C GLN A 630 -1.31 -1.61 1.70
N THR A 631 -1.53 -2.78 1.10
CA THR A 631 -0.57 -3.88 1.10
C THR A 631 0.74 -3.49 0.42
N VAL A 632 0.67 -2.95 -0.82
CA VAL A 632 1.89 -2.53 -1.53
C VAL A 632 2.62 -1.40 -0.80
N SER A 633 1.88 -0.49 -0.15
CA SER A 633 2.47 0.61 0.63
C SER A 633 3.14 0.10 1.91
N ASN A 634 2.48 -0.78 2.65
CA ASN A 634 3.00 -1.35 3.88
C ASN A 634 4.21 -2.26 3.63
N TRP A 635 4.20 -3.04 2.57
CA TRP A 635 5.37 -3.84 2.20
C TRP A 635 6.56 -2.97 1.77
N TYR A 636 6.30 -1.88 1.05
CA TYR A 636 7.36 -0.94 0.71
C TYR A 636 7.91 -0.22 1.96
N PHE A 637 7.06 0.16 2.90
CA PHE A 637 7.47 0.67 4.20
C PHE A 637 8.25 -0.38 5.01
N GLY A 638 7.81 -1.64 4.96
CA GLY A 638 8.48 -2.79 5.58
C GLY A 638 9.90 -3.06 5.05
N LEU A 639 10.20 -2.71 3.80
CA LEU A 639 11.56 -2.75 3.25
C LEU A 639 12.51 -1.91 4.11
N TYR A 640 12.08 -0.71 4.54
CA TYR A 640 12.92 0.19 5.33
C TYR A 640 12.87 -0.13 6.82
N THR A 641 11.69 -0.23 7.40
CA THR A 641 11.54 -0.43 8.85
C THR A 641 11.83 -1.88 9.27
N GLY A 642 11.47 -2.83 8.42
CA GLY A 642 11.73 -4.25 8.60
C GLY A 642 13.11 -4.66 8.07
N LEU A 643 13.24 -4.91 6.77
CA LEU A 643 14.45 -5.50 6.19
C LEU A 643 15.70 -4.66 6.45
N ALA A 644 15.64 -3.34 6.26
CA ALA A 644 16.77 -2.45 6.54
C ALA A 644 16.93 -2.12 8.03
N GLY A 645 15.90 -2.36 8.85
CA GLY A 645 15.92 -2.06 10.28
C GLY A 645 16.01 -0.58 10.61
N LEU A 646 15.47 0.30 9.76
CA LEU A 646 15.50 1.75 9.91
C LEU A 646 14.22 2.27 10.55
N ASP A 647 14.36 3.13 11.52
CA ASP A 647 13.25 3.88 12.12
C ASP A 647 13.55 5.38 11.99
N PHE A 648 12.56 6.15 11.55
CA PHE A 648 12.70 7.57 11.23
C PHE A 648 11.95 8.42 12.24
N ASP A 649 12.65 9.31 12.94
CA ASP A 649 12.04 10.33 13.78
C ASP A 649 12.55 11.74 13.40
N HIS A 650 12.04 12.76 14.09
CA HIS A 650 12.41 14.14 13.78
C HIS A 650 13.88 14.49 14.06
N GLU A 651 14.59 13.68 14.83
CA GLU A 651 16.02 13.87 15.14
C GLU A 651 16.94 13.10 14.21
N GLY A 652 16.49 11.97 13.65
CA GLY A 652 17.39 11.16 12.83
C GLY A 652 16.84 9.80 12.40
N ILE A 653 17.78 8.95 12.05
CA ILE A 653 17.56 7.56 11.64
C ILE A 653 18.14 6.66 12.71
N THR A 654 17.30 5.89 13.37
CA THR A 654 17.74 4.82 14.30
C THR A 654 17.90 3.53 13.50
N ILE A 655 19.01 2.80 13.73
CA ILE A 655 19.33 1.56 13.06
C ILE A 655 19.24 0.40 14.05
N THR A 656 18.38 -0.55 13.76
CA THR A 656 18.25 -1.81 14.50
C THR A 656 18.82 -2.94 13.64
N PRO A 657 20.06 -3.39 13.88
CA PRO A 657 20.65 -4.48 13.12
C PRO A 657 19.96 -5.81 13.47
N TRP A 658 19.57 -6.56 12.46
CA TRP A 658 19.01 -7.90 12.60
C TRP A 658 19.03 -8.65 11.26
N GLY A 659 18.88 -9.97 11.31
CA GLY A 659 18.89 -10.79 10.09
C GLY A 659 20.29 -10.95 9.49
N ASP A 660 20.35 -11.58 8.32
CA ASP A 660 21.60 -11.92 7.64
C ASP A 660 21.64 -11.55 6.16
N ARG A 661 20.50 -11.10 5.60
CA ARG A 661 20.38 -10.72 4.20
C ARG A 661 21.12 -9.42 3.88
N PRO A 662 22.02 -9.41 2.89
CA PRO A 662 22.60 -8.16 2.41
C PRO A 662 21.54 -7.29 1.76
N LEU A 663 21.67 -5.96 1.89
CA LEU A 663 20.77 -5.01 1.29
C LEU A 663 21.54 -3.79 0.81
N SER A 664 21.22 -3.32 -0.39
CA SER A 664 21.64 -2.01 -0.87
C SER A 664 20.42 -1.23 -1.33
N ILE A 665 20.24 -0.02 -0.81
CA ILE A 665 19.24 0.96 -1.28
C ILE A 665 20.00 2.22 -1.69
N LYS A 666 19.93 2.61 -2.95
CA LYS A 666 20.63 3.79 -3.44
C LYS A 666 19.65 4.91 -3.78
N ARG A 667 20.09 6.13 -3.53
CA ARG A 667 19.38 7.36 -3.92
C ARG A 667 18.02 7.56 -3.24
N VAL A 668 17.85 7.11 -2.00
CA VAL A 668 16.67 7.54 -1.22
C VAL A 668 16.88 9.00 -0.78
N ILE A 669 15.91 9.86 -1.05
CA ILE A 669 16.02 11.29 -0.71
C ILE A 669 15.39 11.51 0.67
N LEU A 670 16.24 11.86 1.63
CA LEU A 670 15.84 12.17 3.00
C LEU A 670 16.30 13.59 3.33
N ARG A 671 15.36 14.46 3.67
CA ARG A 671 15.60 15.90 3.95
C ARG A 671 16.44 16.60 2.86
N GLY A 672 16.18 16.24 1.59
CA GLY A 672 16.90 16.81 0.45
C GLY A 672 18.29 16.24 0.19
N VAL A 673 18.75 15.27 0.98
CA VAL A 673 20.01 14.55 0.80
C VAL A 673 19.74 13.21 0.13
N SER A 674 20.45 12.90 -0.94
CA SER A 674 20.42 11.57 -1.57
C SER A 674 21.27 10.61 -0.74
N VAL A 675 20.62 9.64 -0.09
CA VAL A 675 21.28 8.68 0.80
C VAL A 675 21.40 7.33 0.13
N ASP A 676 22.62 6.79 0.15
CA ASP A 676 22.91 5.39 -0.19
C ASP A 676 23.07 4.60 1.09
N LEU A 677 22.35 3.49 1.21
CA LEU A 677 22.41 2.55 2.32
C LEU A 677 23.03 1.23 1.85
N GLU A 678 24.01 0.74 2.58
CA GLU A 678 24.63 -0.56 2.32
C GLU A 678 24.69 -1.36 3.63
N ILE A 679 24.03 -2.52 3.67
CA ILE A 679 23.97 -3.41 4.83
C ILE A 679 24.59 -4.75 4.45
N LYS A 680 25.54 -5.20 5.26
CA LYS A 680 26.27 -6.46 5.10
C LYS A 680 26.37 -7.23 6.42
N GLY A 681 26.81 -8.48 6.32
CA GLY A 681 27.02 -9.34 7.49
C GLY A 681 25.70 -9.84 8.09
N ALA A 682 25.82 -10.62 9.15
CA ALA A 682 24.71 -11.26 9.86
C ALA A 682 24.75 -10.94 11.35
N GLY A 683 23.57 -10.94 11.98
CA GLY A 683 23.42 -10.82 13.43
C GLY A 683 22.64 -9.60 13.90
N THR A 684 22.53 -9.46 15.22
CA THR A 684 21.70 -8.48 15.92
C THR A 684 22.50 -7.31 16.51
N HIS A 685 23.80 -7.28 16.25
CA HIS A 685 24.69 -6.22 16.74
C HIS A 685 25.32 -5.43 15.59
N VAL A 686 25.67 -4.20 15.87
CA VAL A 686 26.48 -3.37 14.98
C VAL A 686 27.93 -3.81 15.09
N GLY A 687 28.47 -4.44 14.05
CA GLY A 687 29.89 -4.71 13.91
C GLY A 687 30.68 -3.45 13.53
N SER A 688 30.17 -2.68 12.55
CA SER A 688 30.62 -1.34 12.26
C SER A 688 29.49 -0.51 11.62
N LEU A 689 29.44 0.78 11.93
CA LEU A 689 28.56 1.76 11.32
C LEU A 689 29.39 2.94 10.84
N LYS A 690 29.28 3.29 9.56
CA LYS A 690 30.02 4.40 8.96
C LYS A 690 29.07 5.38 8.27
N LEU A 691 29.37 6.64 8.39
CA LEU A 691 28.74 7.71 7.60
C LEU A 691 29.79 8.37 6.72
N ASN A 692 29.62 8.31 5.40
CA ASN A 692 30.56 8.82 4.40
C ASN A 692 32.01 8.28 4.60
N GLY A 693 32.11 6.98 4.88
CA GLY A 693 33.36 6.28 5.15
C GLY A 693 33.95 6.48 6.56
N ARG A 694 33.44 7.45 7.33
CA ARG A 694 33.92 7.72 8.71
C ARG A 694 33.16 6.83 9.71
N PRO A 695 33.87 6.08 10.58
CA PRO A 695 33.22 5.25 11.58
C PRO A 695 32.49 6.13 12.61
N LEU A 696 31.31 5.68 13.03
CA LEU A 696 30.61 6.21 14.18
C LEU A 696 30.98 5.44 15.46
N PRO A 697 30.84 6.04 16.67
CA PRO A 697 31.13 5.38 17.92
C PRO A 697 30.39 4.05 18.07
N ALA A 698 31.02 3.04 18.66
CA ALA A 698 30.51 1.69 18.77
C ALA A 698 29.16 1.59 19.52
N GLY A 699 28.90 2.47 20.49
CA GLY A 699 27.63 2.54 21.22
C GLY A 699 26.49 3.29 20.49
N CYS A 700 26.75 3.80 19.28
CA CYS A 700 25.82 4.63 18.52
C CYS A 700 25.00 3.78 17.53
N ARG A 701 23.67 3.88 17.60
CA ARG A 701 22.74 3.33 16.60
C ARG A 701 21.89 4.41 15.91
N LYS A 702 22.13 5.68 16.19
CA LYS A 702 21.36 6.80 15.62
C LYS A 702 22.25 7.71 14.79
N ILE A 703 21.82 8.00 13.58
CA ILE A 703 22.42 9.00 12.70
C ILE A 703 21.51 10.23 12.72
N LEU A 704 22.03 11.35 13.21
CA LEU A 704 21.27 12.59 13.30
C LEU A 704 21.10 13.22 11.92
N TRP A 705 19.97 13.87 11.67
CA TRP A 705 19.75 14.63 10.43
C TRP A 705 20.82 15.71 10.23
N SER A 706 21.30 16.31 11.31
CA SER A 706 22.38 17.30 11.27
C SER A 706 23.74 16.76 10.79
N GLN A 707 23.91 15.44 10.81
CA GLN A 707 25.11 14.75 10.30
C GLN A 707 25.04 14.45 8.80
N LEU A 708 23.82 14.42 8.22
CA LEU A 708 23.60 14.26 6.78
C LEU A 708 23.84 15.60 6.09
N LYS A 709 25.08 15.90 5.76
CA LYS A 709 25.50 17.17 5.12
C LYS A 709 25.80 16.97 3.65
N GLY A 710 25.54 18.03 2.85
CA GLY A 710 25.80 18.02 1.41
C GLY A 710 24.63 17.47 0.59
N LYS A 711 24.90 17.14 -0.67
CA LYS A 711 23.89 16.60 -1.60
C LYS A 711 23.71 15.09 -1.53
N THR A 712 24.74 14.41 -1.07
CA THR A 712 24.78 12.94 -0.99
C THR A 712 25.37 12.49 0.34
N ALA A 713 24.91 11.33 0.83
CA ALA A 713 25.47 10.66 1.99
C ALA A 713 25.48 9.14 1.77
N LYS A 714 26.47 8.46 2.35
CA LYS A 714 26.54 6.99 2.33
C LYS A 714 26.54 6.45 3.76
N ILE A 715 25.59 5.56 4.06
CA ILE A 715 25.50 4.82 5.32
C ILE A 715 25.92 3.38 5.06
N GLU A 716 26.92 2.90 5.79
CA GLU A 716 27.42 1.54 5.67
C GLU A 716 27.31 0.84 7.03
N LEU A 717 26.47 -0.20 7.08
CA LEU A 717 26.27 -1.04 8.25
C LEU A 717 26.87 -2.42 8.00
N VAL A 718 27.73 -2.87 8.89
CA VAL A 718 28.13 -4.28 8.98
C VAL A 718 27.53 -4.87 10.25
N ARG A 719 26.68 -5.87 10.11
CA ARG A 719 26.08 -6.60 11.24
C ARG A 719 27.06 -7.62 11.79
N SER A 720 26.86 -8.00 13.05
CA SER A 720 27.69 -8.95 13.77
C SER A 720 26.88 -9.80 14.74
N ASN A 721 27.21 -11.05 14.90
CA ASN A 721 26.71 -11.90 15.98
C ASN A 721 27.46 -11.66 17.33
N LYS A 722 28.57 -10.92 17.29
CA LYS A 722 29.36 -10.60 18.49
C LYS A 722 28.86 -9.27 19.06
N ALA A 723 28.44 -9.28 20.33
CA ALA A 723 28.09 -8.06 21.04
C ALA A 723 29.28 -7.10 21.13
N PRO A 724 29.08 -5.79 20.99
CA PRO A 724 30.16 -4.83 21.24
C PRO A 724 30.59 -4.87 22.69
N GLY A 725 31.87 -4.58 22.93
CA GLY A 725 32.43 -4.57 24.30
C GLY A 725 32.04 -3.35 25.13
N CYS A 726 31.10 -2.52 24.66
CA CYS A 726 30.61 -1.31 25.34
C CYS A 726 29.08 -1.34 25.47
N PRO A 727 28.50 -0.56 26.38
CA PRO A 727 27.06 -0.31 26.40
C PRO A 727 26.59 0.34 25.08
N VAL A 728 25.37 0.03 24.67
CA VAL A 728 24.82 0.49 23.38
C VAL A 728 23.46 1.14 23.61
N ILE A 729 23.27 2.34 23.09
CA ILE A 729 21.94 2.97 23.04
C ILE A 729 21.15 2.29 21.92
N VAL A 730 20.20 1.45 22.32
CA VAL A 730 19.38 0.65 21.40
C VAL A 730 18.09 1.36 20.99
N ARG A 731 17.60 2.32 21.81
CA ARG A 731 16.41 3.10 21.55
C ARG A 731 16.52 4.51 22.15
N ALA A 732 16.12 5.50 21.36
CA ALA A 732 15.98 6.89 21.79
C ALA A 732 15.01 7.61 20.81
N ASP A 733 13.74 7.17 20.80
CA ASP A 733 12.76 7.67 19.85
C ASP A 733 12.39 9.12 20.14
N GLY A 734 12.54 10.00 19.14
CA GLY A 734 12.31 11.43 19.26
C GLY A 734 13.37 12.19 20.09
N LEU A 735 14.46 11.55 20.44
CA LEU A 735 15.56 12.17 21.17
C LEU A 735 16.79 12.31 20.28
N ARG A 736 17.45 13.45 20.36
CA ARG A 736 18.80 13.66 19.84
C ARG A 736 19.79 12.94 20.75
N VAL A 737 20.61 12.09 20.19
CA VAL A 737 21.63 11.36 20.90
C VAL A 737 22.97 11.53 20.22
N GLU A 738 23.95 11.98 20.96
CA GLU A 738 25.34 12.06 20.52
C GLU A 738 26.22 11.25 21.47
N VAL A 739 26.74 10.13 21.00
CA VAL A 739 27.71 9.31 21.76
C VAL A 739 29.06 10.01 21.68
N VAL A 740 29.50 10.54 22.80
CA VAL A 740 30.75 11.29 22.93
C VAL A 740 31.94 10.32 23.07
N GLU A 741 31.74 9.28 23.88
CA GLU A 741 32.79 8.28 24.15
C GLU A 741 32.16 6.90 24.37
N SER A 742 32.78 5.88 23.85
CA SER A 742 32.41 4.49 24.13
C SER A 742 33.66 3.64 24.25
N GLY A 743 33.73 2.83 25.31
CA GLY A 743 34.85 1.98 25.61
C GLY A 743 34.43 0.68 26.27
N LYS A 744 35.42 -0.15 26.68
CA LYS A 744 35.18 -1.45 27.33
C LYS A 744 34.36 -1.27 28.63
N GLY A 745 33.06 -1.50 28.56
CA GLY A 745 32.14 -1.37 29.69
C GLY A 745 31.75 0.06 30.05
N THR A 746 32.05 1.06 29.20
CA THR A 746 31.73 2.47 29.44
C THR A 746 31.02 3.10 28.24
N LEU A 747 30.11 4.04 28.50
CA LEU A 747 29.45 4.87 27.52
C LEU A 747 29.24 6.28 28.09
N LEU A 748 29.52 7.29 27.30
CA LEU A 748 29.20 8.67 27.58
C LEU A 748 28.40 9.23 26.42
N ALA A 749 27.20 9.71 26.68
CA ALA A 749 26.34 10.29 25.67
C ALA A 749 25.71 11.61 26.15
N LEU A 750 25.54 12.53 25.23
CA LEU A 750 24.69 13.71 25.40
C LEU A 750 23.33 13.41 24.77
N VAL A 751 22.27 13.62 25.53
CA VAL A 751 20.90 13.38 25.12
C VAL A 751 20.07 14.65 25.31
N GLU A 752 19.34 15.03 24.27
CA GLU A 752 18.47 16.19 24.28
C GLU A 752 17.15 15.82 23.57
N GLY A 753 16.04 16.36 24.01
CA GLY A 753 14.74 16.16 23.37
C GLY A 753 13.92 17.43 23.28
N ALA A 754 13.37 17.70 22.10
CA ALA A 754 12.26 18.66 21.95
C ALA A 754 10.97 18.11 22.56
N ILE A 755 10.89 16.79 22.74
CA ILE A 755 9.81 16.05 23.37
C ILE A 755 10.35 15.17 24.51
N SER A 756 9.44 14.67 25.36
CA SER A 756 9.79 13.63 26.34
C SER A 756 10.15 12.32 25.63
N GLY A 757 10.95 11.48 26.27
CA GLY A 757 11.33 10.20 25.69
C GLY A 757 12.01 9.27 26.69
N GLU A 758 12.42 8.11 26.20
CA GLU A 758 13.18 7.13 26.95
C GLU A 758 14.45 6.79 26.17
N VAL A 759 15.57 6.81 26.87
CA VAL A 759 16.82 6.22 26.36
C VAL A 759 16.92 4.81 26.90
N VAL A 760 16.96 3.83 26.01
CA VAL A 760 17.13 2.42 26.35
C VAL A 760 18.54 1.99 25.98
N ILE A 761 19.27 1.51 26.96
CA ILE A 761 20.69 1.18 26.84
C ILE A 761 20.89 -0.30 27.14
N GLN A 762 21.43 -1.04 26.21
CA GLN A 762 21.87 -2.41 26.45
C GLN A 762 23.17 -2.36 27.23
N ALA A 763 23.15 -2.91 28.45
CA ALA A 763 24.28 -2.91 29.38
C ALA A 763 24.16 -4.07 30.36
N PRO A 764 25.28 -4.52 31.03
CA PRO A 764 25.19 -5.48 32.12
C PRO A 764 24.33 -4.97 33.29
N ALA A 765 23.64 -5.87 34.01
CA ALA A 765 22.86 -5.54 35.19
C ALA A 765 23.64 -4.77 36.27
N SER A 766 24.97 -5.04 36.38
CA SER A 766 25.87 -4.38 37.30
C SER A 766 26.36 -3.00 36.86
N ALA A 767 25.93 -2.50 35.70
CA ALA A 767 26.37 -1.21 35.19
C ALA A 767 25.82 -0.07 36.06
N LYS A 768 26.70 0.83 36.51
CA LYS A 768 26.30 2.06 37.19
C LYS A 768 25.88 3.09 36.17
N CYS A 769 24.77 3.74 36.44
CA CYS A 769 24.23 4.81 35.60
C CYS A 769 24.23 6.15 36.32
N SER A 770 24.65 7.19 35.63
CA SER A 770 24.48 8.55 36.12
C SER A 770 23.92 9.47 35.05
N VAL A 771 23.13 10.45 35.45
CA VAL A 771 22.63 11.54 34.62
C VAL A 771 23.15 12.83 35.23
N ASP A 772 23.83 13.65 34.42
CA ASP A 772 24.46 14.91 34.84
C ASP A 772 25.37 14.79 36.10
N GLY A 773 26.08 13.65 36.19
CA GLY A 773 26.98 13.34 37.30
C GLY A 773 26.29 12.77 38.54
N GLN A 774 24.96 12.77 38.60
CA GLN A 774 24.20 12.17 39.67
C GLN A 774 23.91 10.71 39.43
N GLY A 775 24.30 9.82 40.32
CA GLY A 775 23.96 8.40 40.22
C GLY A 775 22.45 8.18 40.25
N ILE A 776 21.94 7.38 39.32
CA ILE A 776 20.51 7.04 39.28
C ILE A 776 20.34 5.50 39.28
N GLN A 777 19.23 5.06 39.87
CA GLN A 777 18.79 3.68 39.77
C GLN A 777 17.82 3.56 38.58
N ALA A 778 18.37 3.27 37.39
CA ALA A 778 17.57 3.05 36.20
C ALA A 778 16.89 1.67 36.24
N PRO A 779 15.63 1.54 35.88
CA PRO A 779 14.97 0.24 35.74
C PRO A 779 15.75 -0.66 34.77
N TYR A 780 16.00 -1.87 35.22
CA TYR A 780 16.70 -2.90 34.42
C TYR A 780 15.75 -4.02 34.03
N ASP A 781 15.68 -4.31 32.74
CA ASP A 781 14.93 -5.45 32.21
C ASP A 781 15.91 -6.64 31.96
N PRO A 782 15.80 -7.71 32.75
CA PRO A 782 16.67 -8.87 32.58
C PRO A 782 16.42 -9.67 31.31
N ALA A 783 15.18 -9.59 30.75
CA ALA A 783 14.83 -10.32 29.55
C ALA A 783 15.53 -9.74 28.30
N THR A 784 15.70 -8.44 28.25
CA THR A 784 16.36 -7.74 27.14
C THR A 784 17.77 -7.29 27.45
N GLY A 785 18.20 -7.32 28.75
CA GLY A 785 19.50 -6.82 29.19
C GLY A 785 19.63 -5.31 29.07
N THR A 786 18.53 -4.56 29.29
CA THR A 786 18.50 -3.12 29.05
C THR A 786 18.15 -2.30 30.30
N LEU A 787 18.71 -1.09 30.34
CA LEU A 787 18.40 -0.02 31.30
C LEU A 787 17.54 1.00 30.58
N THR A 788 16.48 1.52 31.23
CA THR A 788 15.62 2.57 30.69
C THR A 788 15.78 3.86 31.50
N ILE A 789 16.08 4.96 30.81
CA ILE A 789 16.29 6.28 31.41
C ILE A 789 15.27 7.25 30.83
N PRO A 790 14.34 7.81 31.64
CA PRO A 790 13.42 8.80 31.16
C PRO A 790 14.12 10.15 30.95
N ILE A 791 13.81 10.82 29.82
CA ILE A 791 14.31 12.14 29.47
C ILE A 791 13.13 13.09 29.30
N MET A 792 13.22 14.21 30.00
CA MET A 792 12.24 15.30 29.86
C MET A 792 12.70 16.31 28.81
N PRO A 793 11.77 17.02 28.13
CA PRO A 793 12.15 18.06 27.18
C PRO A 793 12.92 19.20 27.88
N GLY A 794 13.94 19.73 27.25
CA GLY A 794 14.70 20.86 27.77
C GLY A 794 16.20 20.81 27.49
N SER A 795 16.99 21.10 28.51
CA SER A 795 18.44 21.12 28.39
C SER A 795 19.03 19.73 28.14
N PRO A 796 20.17 19.66 27.40
CA PRO A 796 20.88 18.42 27.20
C PRO A 796 21.24 17.74 28.53
N SER A 797 21.02 16.45 28.62
CA SER A 797 21.45 15.62 29.75
C SER A 797 22.66 14.77 29.36
N LYS A 798 23.63 14.70 30.26
CA LYS A 798 24.82 13.88 30.12
C LYS A 798 24.63 12.53 30.79
N ILE A 799 24.47 11.48 29.99
CA ILE A 799 24.32 10.09 30.47
C ILE A 799 25.68 9.44 30.48
N SER A 800 26.05 8.87 31.64
CA SER A 800 27.24 8.04 31.76
C SER A 800 26.88 6.65 32.27
N ILE A 801 27.40 5.63 31.58
CA ILE A 801 27.35 4.22 32.01
C ILE A 801 28.77 3.75 32.26
N GLY A 802 29.03 3.20 33.43
CA GLY A 802 30.34 2.72 33.79
C GLY A 802 30.32 1.38 34.50
N LYS A 803 31.50 0.76 34.63
CA LYS A 803 31.63 -0.42 35.48
C LYS A 803 31.46 0.00 36.96
N SER A 804 30.85 -0.88 37.76
CA SER A 804 30.99 -0.80 39.20
C SER A 804 32.47 -0.85 39.53
N SER A 805 33.03 0.28 39.96
CA SER A 805 34.35 0.24 40.60
C SER A 805 34.19 -0.46 41.97
N HIS A 806 34.26 -1.79 41.96
CA HIS A 806 34.66 -2.45 43.22
C HIS A 806 36.16 -2.23 43.31
N SER A 807 36.52 -1.23 44.07
CA SER A 807 37.85 -1.11 44.68
C SER A 807 38.02 -2.18 45.70
#